data_c8dd2f66283ce1529ae06ae7c7667058
#
_entry.id   c8dd2f66283ce1529ae06ae7c7667058
#
_cell.length_a   1.000
_cell.length_b   1.000
_cell.length_c   1.000
_cell.angle_alpha   90.00
_cell.angle_beta   90.00
_cell.angle_gamma   90.00
#
_symmetry.space_group_name_H-M   'P 1'
#
loop_
_entity.id
_entity.type
_entity.pdbx_description
1 polymer ?
#
loop_
_entity_poly.entity_id
_entity_poly.type
_entity_poly.pdbx_seq_one_letter_code
_entity_poly.pdbx_strand_id
1 'polypeptide(L)'
;MPSKAGIRHSILASEMNNTSSAYLSLFLLSASMLCFEIVSTRIASVIFVQDYAFITLSLALLGIGGGGVFSYYKIKAAAGPSRLVYRALFALGLLLCIFITAIIELSITSPVVFLLFVVLPFFASGVIYAQIYKTYPTSSSRLYASDLSGAAVGSVASLGLIGVFGAPNSIIFVALVVFTLFAFSLHPLITSRKRVSVYSILAISFAVLIFNGRNEFLGMVPIGNFPDKDFYHVYPDASTSSTIIDSRWSIYGRSDLVQYSHQDMVRQLFVDGAAGTQVYRFNGNIQNTQSILQELLLHHTNAIPFLCLNRGEKRSMLVIGPGGGKEVLLGLFGEADTITGVEVNPDFVKIVKEHKGFDGGIYSDFSNVNIIVEEGRRYVKQSHGVFDLLVMALPSTAQMQNIEPFATSENYLLTKEAIEDYLKKLTSEGRMIFTVHNEWELMRLIATSASVFQDMGVPTDEIKNHFVVFEAEYAPTVVIKKNAFTLDETQRWRKTCMTLPRGLPTVTYLPCGMTDSSKSQLNQFLVGASQSPERLRTYIRRSGYDISPCTDDRPYFYKIFRGIPDEYLWLLVGTVGFNLLVVWFPSRFIRRKAVDKSSPKVFVPLMILICTGIGFMVLEVTLFQKLVLYLGSPTISLSILLSSLLVGMGTGSYVGGNMFGPDVRKRLYVVSIAIVVVGILLFVVSPAILVRSLEFELPLRAATSFLVVLPLAFFLGIPFPSCIQLLTLGRNDRYIPWMYGVNGSMSVLGSVLAVVLSMLFGFTPAYFVGLVFYLGIFVISFLSSKTVNPGSVTA
;
A
#
# COMPACT_ATOMS: atom_id res chain seq x y z
N MET A 1 42.46 8.10 48.78
CA MET A 1 41.06 7.65 48.62
C MET A 1 40.37 8.64 47.71
N PRO A 2 39.85 8.27 46.53
CA PRO A 2 39.10 9.20 45.69
C PRO A 2 37.80 9.60 46.40
N SER A 3 37.46 10.89 46.37
CA SER A 3 36.33 11.45 47.04
C SER A 3 35.00 10.83 46.58
N LYS A 4 34.06 10.63 47.50
CA LYS A 4 32.71 10.10 47.17
C LYS A 4 32.01 10.87 46.03
N ALA A 5 32.40 12.11 45.76
CA ALA A 5 31.93 12.94 44.65
C ALA A 5 32.51 12.48 43.30
N GLY A 6 33.80 12.07 43.26
CA GLY A 6 34.45 11.58 42.04
C GLY A 6 33.87 10.23 41.58
N ILE A 7 33.57 9.34 42.55
CA ILE A 7 32.94 8.04 42.24
C ILE A 7 31.50 8.24 41.75
N ARG A 8 30.74 9.16 42.35
CA ARG A 8 29.37 9.50 41.82
C ARG A 8 29.41 10.12 40.42
N HIS A 9 30.38 10.98 40.11
CA HIS A 9 30.53 11.56 38.77
C HIS A 9 30.96 10.52 37.74
N SER A 10 31.85 9.57 38.10
CA SER A 10 32.26 8.50 37.18
C SER A 10 31.13 7.48 36.90
N ILE A 11 30.32 7.17 37.91
CA ILE A 11 29.15 6.29 37.80
C ILE A 11 28.05 6.97 36.96
N LEU A 12 27.77 8.25 37.23
CA LEU A 12 26.79 9.03 36.39
C LEU A 12 27.26 9.20 34.94
N ALA A 13 28.55 9.42 34.70
CA ALA A 13 29.12 9.52 33.37
C ALA A 13 29.08 8.16 32.62
N SER A 14 29.31 7.04 33.33
CA SER A 14 29.18 5.69 32.71
C SER A 14 27.73 5.30 32.44
N GLU A 15 26.79 5.67 33.30
CA GLU A 15 25.36 5.46 33.07
C GLU A 15 24.83 6.34 31.94
N MET A 16 25.25 7.61 31.81
CA MET A 16 24.90 8.50 30.71
C MET A 16 25.46 8.00 29.36
N ASN A 17 26.68 7.51 29.31
CA ASN A 17 27.27 6.93 28.09
C ASN A 17 26.57 5.63 27.68
N ASN A 18 26.14 4.79 28.61
CA ASN A 18 25.39 3.56 28.32
C ASN A 18 23.98 3.85 27.82
N THR A 19 23.29 4.86 28.35
CA THR A 19 21.95 5.24 27.90
C THR A 19 21.98 5.89 26.51
N SER A 20 22.95 6.77 26.22
CA SER A 20 23.11 7.39 24.89
C SER A 20 23.42 6.36 23.81
N SER A 21 24.25 5.35 24.11
CA SER A 21 24.50 4.23 23.21
C SER A 21 23.22 3.40 22.95
N ALA A 22 22.37 3.21 23.96
CA ALA A 22 21.09 2.51 23.81
C ALA A 22 20.12 3.25 22.88
N TYR A 23 20.04 4.59 22.98
CA TYR A 23 19.21 5.41 22.07
C TYR A 23 19.67 5.30 20.62
N LEU A 24 20.97 5.46 20.36
CA LEU A 24 21.51 5.35 18.99
C LEU A 24 21.35 3.93 18.44
N SER A 25 21.57 2.91 19.24
CA SER A 25 21.38 1.51 18.82
C SER A 25 19.93 1.22 18.46
N LEU A 26 19.01 1.73 19.26
CA LEU A 26 17.57 1.56 19.01
C LEU A 26 17.14 2.33 17.75
N PHE A 27 17.61 3.54 17.57
CA PHE A 27 17.37 4.35 16.36
C PHE A 27 17.80 3.62 15.09
N LEU A 28 19.05 3.15 15.04
CA LEU A 28 19.59 2.47 13.85
C LEU A 28 18.95 1.09 13.62
N LEU A 29 18.61 0.37 14.70
CA LEU A 29 17.89 -0.89 14.59
C LEU A 29 16.50 -0.68 13.99
N SER A 30 15.75 0.32 14.47
CA SER A 30 14.41 0.62 14.01
C SER A 30 14.40 1.14 12.56
N ALA A 31 15.38 1.97 12.20
CA ALA A 31 15.60 2.38 10.82
C ALA A 31 15.86 1.16 9.90
N SER A 32 16.70 0.24 10.34
CA SER A 32 17.03 -0.98 9.61
C SER A 32 15.81 -1.89 9.44
N MET A 33 15.03 -2.06 10.51
CA MET A 33 13.87 -2.97 10.48
C MET A 33 12.73 -2.43 9.64
N LEU A 34 12.43 -1.14 9.69
CA LEU A 34 11.39 -0.57 8.83
C LEU A 34 11.82 -0.51 7.37
N CYS A 35 13.10 -0.24 7.10
CA CYS A 35 13.63 -0.36 5.75
C CYS A 35 13.50 -1.80 5.23
N PHE A 36 13.88 -2.82 6.02
CA PHE A 36 13.70 -4.23 5.66
C PHE A 36 12.23 -4.58 5.42
N GLU A 37 11.32 -4.05 6.22
CA GLU A 37 9.88 -4.26 6.08
C GLU A 37 9.37 -3.77 4.71
N ILE A 38 9.65 -2.51 4.35
CA ILE A 38 9.23 -1.93 3.07
C ILE A 38 9.89 -2.65 1.88
N VAL A 39 11.18 -2.99 1.98
CA VAL A 39 11.89 -3.69 0.90
C VAL A 39 11.38 -5.13 0.74
N SER A 40 11.11 -5.83 1.84
CA SER A 40 10.58 -7.21 1.78
C SER A 40 9.17 -7.27 1.22
N THR A 41 8.31 -6.26 1.46
CA THR A 41 6.99 -6.17 0.80
C THR A 41 7.13 -5.99 -0.71
N ARG A 42 8.14 -5.24 -1.18
CA ARG A 42 8.43 -5.09 -2.62
C ARG A 42 8.93 -6.38 -3.26
N ILE A 43 9.77 -7.13 -2.56
CA ILE A 43 10.19 -8.47 -3.02
C ILE A 43 8.98 -9.42 -3.04
N ALA A 44 8.14 -9.38 -2.02
CA ALA A 44 6.92 -10.19 -1.96
C ALA A 44 5.98 -9.89 -3.15
N SER A 45 5.80 -8.61 -3.54
CA SER A 45 4.95 -8.25 -4.67
C SER A 45 5.47 -8.76 -6.02
N VAL A 46 6.78 -8.93 -6.19
CA VAL A 46 7.36 -9.56 -7.39
C VAL A 46 7.10 -11.06 -7.42
N ILE A 47 7.26 -11.73 -6.27
CA ILE A 47 7.19 -13.19 -6.19
C ILE A 47 5.74 -13.68 -6.13
N PHE A 48 4.88 -13.01 -5.34
CA PHE A 48 3.55 -13.47 -4.98
C PHE A 48 2.46 -12.53 -5.48
N VAL A 49 1.21 -12.95 -5.29
CA VAL A 49 0.02 -12.12 -5.44
C VAL A 49 0.12 -10.88 -4.52
N GLN A 50 -0.45 -9.78 -4.93
CA GLN A 50 -0.35 -8.49 -4.22
C GLN A 50 -0.77 -8.57 -2.75
N ASP A 51 -1.71 -9.42 -2.39
CA ASP A 51 -2.17 -9.63 -1.01
C ASP A 51 -1.07 -10.11 -0.06
N TYR A 52 -0.07 -10.84 -0.57
CA TYR A 52 1.06 -11.29 0.25
C TYR A 52 1.97 -10.14 0.72
N ALA A 53 1.99 -9.01 0.02
CA ALA A 53 2.70 -7.82 0.49
C ALA A 53 2.09 -7.31 1.81
N PHE A 54 0.74 -7.29 1.91
CA PHE A 54 0.02 -6.93 3.13
C PHE A 54 0.22 -7.96 4.26
N ILE A 55 0.20 -9.25 3.92
CA ILE A 55 0.47 -10.33 4.88
C ILE A 55 1.90 -10.21 5.43
N THR A 56 2.87 -9.86 4.59
CA THR A 56 4.27 -9.63 4.98
C THR A 56 4.38 -8.55 6.06
N LEU A 57 3.69 -7.43 5.89
CA LEU A 57 3.62 -6.34 6.87
C LEU A 57 3.02 -6.81 8.21
N SER A 58 1.91 -7.53 8.16
CA SER A 58 1.25 -8.06 9.35
C SER A 58 2.14 -9.05 10.10
N LEU A 59 2.89 -9.90 9.39
CA LEU A 59 3.79 -10.87 9.99
C LEU A 59 5.07 -10.25 10.56
N ALA A 60 5.51 -9.10 10.05
CA ALA A 60 6.58 -8.32 10.66
C ALA A 60 6.23 -7.96 12.11
N LEU A 61 5.04 -7.40 12.32
CA LEU A 61 4.54 -7.06 13.65
C LEU A 61 4.37 -8.30 14.54
N LEU A 62 3.90 -9.40 13.97
CA LEU A 62 3.79 -10.69 14.66
C LEU A 62 5.15 -11.22 15.11
N GLY A 63 6.18 -11.11 14.26
CA GLY A 63 7.56 -11.48 14.58
C GLY A 63 8.08 -10.68 15.78
N ILE A 64 7.95 -9.36 15.74
CA ILE A 64 8.33 -8.46 16.83
C ILE A 64 7.59 -8.84 18.12
N GLY A 65 6.28 -9.03 18.05
CA GLY A 65 5.46 -9.45 19.18
C GLY A 65 5.89 -10.79 19.77
N GLY A 66 6.14 -11.79 18.93
CA GLY A 66 6.63 -13.12 19.29
C GLY A 66 8.00 -13.07 19.99
N GLY A 67 8.93 -12.25 19.48
CA GLY A 67 10.23 -12.01 20.10
C GLY A 67 10.11 -11.38 21.48
N GLY A 68 9.17 -10.44 21.66
CA GLY A 68 8.84 -9.86 22.96
C GLY A 68 8.33 -10.89 23.96
N VAL A 69 7.39 -11.74 23.55
CA VAL A 69 6.87 -12.84 24.41
C VAL A 69 7.97 -13.84 24.74
N PHE A 70 8.80 -14.25 23.75
CA PHE A 70 9.94 -15.13 24.01
C PHE A 70 10.90 -14.53 25.03
N SER A 71 11.19 -13.24 24.94
CA SER A 71 12.03 -12.50 25.88
C SER A 71 11.47 -12.57 27.30
N TYR A 72 10.16 -12.53 27.52
CA TYR A 72 9.51 -12.66 28.81
C TYR A 72 9.85 -14.00 29.51
N TYR A 73 9.85 -15.10 28.75
CA TYR A 73 10.11 -16.43 29.35
C TYR A 73 11.59 -16.74 29.60
N LYS A 74 12.50 -16.26 28.77
CA LYS A 74 13.91 -16.62 28.81
C LYS A 74 14.77 -15.75 29.73
N ILE A 75 14.30 -14.55 30.07
CA ILE A 75 15.17 -13.59 30.78
C ILE A 75 14.94 -13.66 32.27
N LYS A 76 15.84 -14.34 32.97
CA LYS A 76 16.06 -14.16 34.40
C LYS A 76 16.71 -12.79 34.64
N ALA A 77 16.35 -12.12 35.76
CA ALA A 77 16.83 -10.79 36.10
C ALA A 77 18.37 -10.77 36.18
N ALA A 78 19.03 -10.26 35.15
CA ALA A 78 20.47 -9.99 35.15
C ALA A 78 20.66 -8.49 34.88
N ALA A 79 21.51 -7.86 35.66
CA ALA A 79 21.89 -6.46 35.47
C ALA A 79 22.81 -6.33 34.24
N GLY A 80 22.43 -5.46 33.31
CA GLY A 80 23.20 -5.12 32.10
C GLY A 80 22.69 -5.73 30.80
N PRO A 81 23.15 -5.23 29.63
CA PRO A 81 22.78 -5.77 28.32
C PRO A 81 23.24 -7.23 28.26
N SER A 82 22.25 -8.11 28.17
CA SER A 82 22.50 -9.54 28.24
C SER A 82 23.25 -10.02 27.00
N ARG A 83 24.07 -11.09 27.18
CA ARG A 83 24.69 -11.82 26.06
C ARG A 83 23.68 -12.21 24.96
N LEU A 84 22.40 -12.22 25.31
CA LEU A 84 21.29 -12.50 24.41
C LEU A 84 21.12 -11.39 23.35
N VAL A 85 21.25 -10.10 23.71
CA VAL A 85 21.15 -8.97 22.75
C VAL A 85 22.24 -9.05 21.69
N TYR A 86 23.48 -9.35 22.10
CA TYR A 86 24.58 -9.50 21.13
C TYR A 86 24.38 -10.66 20.18
N ARG A 87 23.91 -11.80 20.73
CA ARG A 87 23.59 -12.97 19.91
C ARG A 87 22.43 -12.68 18.95
N ALA A 88 21.43 -11.95 19.40
CA ALA A 88 20.28 -11.57 18.59
C ALA A 88 20.65 -10.58 17.48
N LEU A 89 21.54 -9.61 17.74
CA LEU A 89 22.05 -8.69 16.71
C LEU A 89 22.86 -9.41 15.64
N PHE A 90 23.74 -10.33 16.04
CA PHE A 90 24.50 -11.14 15.08
C PHE A 90 23.57 -12.04 14.25
N ALA A 91 22.64 -12.72 14.92
CA ALA A 91 21.64 -13.55 14.25
C ALA A 91 20.78 -12.75 13.28
N LEU A 92 20.38 -11.52 13.64
CA LEU A 92 19.62 -10.64 12.78
C LEU A 92 20.37 -10.31 11.49
N GLY A 93 21.64 -9.87 11.58
CA GLY A 93 22.45 -9.59 10.40
C GLY A 93 22.62 -10.83 9.50
N LEU A 94 22.85 -12.01 10.11
CA LEU A 94 22.95 -13.27 9.38
C LEU A 94 21.62 -13.66 8.70
N LEU A 95 20.49 -13.52 9.41
CA LEU A 95 19.16 -13.83 8.87
C LEU A 95 18.80 -12.93 7.69
N LEU A 96 19.20 -11.65 7.69
CA LEU A 96 19.00 -10.75 6.55
C LEU A 96 19.80 -11.20 5.32
N CYS A 97 21.06 -11.62 5.50
CA CYS A 97 21.86 -12.17 4.43
C CYS A 97 21.28 -13.48 3.89
N ILE A 98 20.87 -14.39 4.79
CA ILE A 98 20.24 -15.66 4.41
C ILE A 98 18.93 -15.41 3.66
N PHE A 99 18.12 -14.45 4.12
CA PHE A 99 16.86 -14.10 3.47
C PHE A 99 17.05 -13.81 1.99
N ILE A 100 17.91 -12.84 1.66
CA ILE A 100 18.06 -12.43 0.25
C ILE A 100 18.76 -13.49 -0.59
N THR A 101 19.80 -14.14 -0.06
CA THR A 101 20.52 -15.19 -0.79
C THR A 101 19.61 -16.40 -1.04
N ALA A 102 18.85 -16.85 -0.04
CA ALA A 102 17.95 -17.98 -0.21
C ALA A 102 16.84 -17.68 -1.22
N ILE A 103 16.25 -16.48 -1.20
CA ILE A 103 15.19 -16.13 -2.16
C ILE A 103 15.71 -16.19 -3.60
N ILE A 104 16.89 -15.65 -3.87
CA ILE A 104 17.44 -15.58 -5.22
C ILE A 104 18.01 -16.94 -5.66
N GLU A 105 18.94 -17.49 -4.90
CA GLU A 105 19.68 -18.71 -5.28
C GLU A 105 18.81 -19.97 -5.26
N LEU A 106 17.85 -20.06 -4.32
CA LEU A 106 16.94 -21.19 -4.24
C LEU A 106 15.60 -20.93 -4.95
N SER A 107 15.45 -19.75 -5.59
CA SER A 107 14.23 -19.35 -6.29
C SER A 107 12.95 -19.63 -5.48
N ILE A 108 12.92 -19.14 -4.21
CA ILE A 108 11.85 -19.44 -3.28
C ILE A 108 10.55 -18.78 -3.76
N THR A 109 9.62 -19.59 -4.24
CA THR A 109 8.27 -19.20 -4.63
C THR A 109 7.20 -19.79 -3.70
N SER A 110 7.57 -20.51 -2.64
CA SER A 110 6.65 -20.99 -1.62
C SER A 110 6.30 -19.88 -0.64
N PRO A 111 5.01 -19.47 -0.51
CA PRO A 111 4.61 -18.41 0.41
C PRO A 111 4.98 -18.70 1.87
N VAL A 112 4.76 -19.93 2.33
CA VAL A 112 5.05 -20.32 3.72
C VAL A 112 6.54 -20.20 4.04
N VAL A 113 7.41 -20.63 3.13
CA VAL A 113 8.87 -20.55 3.31
C VAL A 113 9.31 -19.09 3.31
N PHE A 114 8.83 -18.29 2.36
CA PHE A 114 9.12 -16.85 2.30
C PHE A 114 8.73 -16.15 3.60
N LEU A 115 7.50 -16.36 4.07
CA LEU A 115 6.98 -15.75 5.28
C LEU A 115 7.77 -16.14 6.54
N LEU A 116 8.24 -17.38 6.62
CA LEU A 116 9.16 -17.80 7.69
C LEU A 116 10.48 -17.01 7.65
N PHE A 117 11.07 -16.82 6.48
CA PHE A 117 12.29 -16.03 6.33
C PHE A 117 12.08 -14.56 6.67
N VAL A 118 10.89 -14.00 6.45
CA VAL A 118 10.53 -12.64 6.87
C VAL A 118 10.35 -12.54 8.37
N VAL A 119 9.63 -13.47 9.00
CA VAL A 119 9.31 -13.44 10.44
C VAL A 119 10.55 -13.56 11.32
N LEU A 120 11.56 -14.34 10.93
CA LEU A 120 12.74 -14.60 11.75
C LEU A 120 13.57 -13.33 12.06
N PRO A 121 13.91 -12.43 11.11
CA PRO A 121 14.56 -11.16 11.40
C PRO A 121 13.73 -10.29 12.35
N PHE A 122 12.42 -10.20 12.15
CA PHE A 122 11.54 -9.43 13.05
C PHE A 122 11.44 -10.04 14.44
N PHE A 123 11.44 -11.37 14.55
CA PHE A 123 11.49 -12.04 15.83
C PHE A 123 12.79 -11.72 16.59
N ALA A 124 13.94 -11.76 15.91
CA ALA A 124 15.22 -11.42 16.52
C ALA A 124 15.23 -9.94 16.98
N SER A 125 14.71 -9.02 16.18
CA SER A 125 14.59 -7.61 16.55
C SER A 125 13.64 -7.40 17.75
N GLY A 126 12.51 -8.12 17.79
CA GLY A 126 11.57 -8.10 18.92
C GLY A 126 12.19 -8.53 20.24
N VAL A 127 13.10 -9.51 20.23
CA VAL A 127 13.89 -9.89 21.43
C VAL A 127 14.77 -8.72 21.87
N ILE A 128 15.42 -8.01 20.93
CA ILE A 128 16.30 -6.88 21.22
C ILE A 128 15.50 -5.72 21.81
N TYR A 129 14.41 -5.32 21.17
CA TYR A 129 13.51 -4.26 21.64
C TYR A 129 13.02 -4.52 23.06
N ALA A 130 12.43 -5.70 23.29
CA ALA A 130 11.89 -6.05 24.60
C ALA A 130 12.97 -6.03 25.69
N GLN A 131 14.21 -6.41 25.37
CA GLN A 131 15.32 -6.39 26.31
C GLN A 131 15.78 -4.96 26.60
N ILE A 132 15.86 -4.09 25.61
CA ILE A 132 16.23 -2.67 25.80
C ILE A 132 15.21 -1.97 26.68
N TYR A 133 13.91 -2.10 26.38
CA TYR A 133 12.84 -1.50 27.20
C TYR A 133 12.81 -2.03 28.64
N LYS A 134 13.11 -3.33 28.83
CA LYS A 134 13.22 -3.92 30.16
C LYS A 134 14.43 -3.39 30.96
N THR A 135 15.54 -3.14 30.27
CA THR A 135 16.79 -2.68 30.90
C THR A 135 16.72 -1.22 31.36
N TYR A 136 15.96 -0.39 30.59
CA TYR A 136 15.85 1.06 30.84
C TYR A 136 14.40 1.52 30.99
N PRO A 137 13.60 0.99 31.93
CA PRO A 137 12.15 1.26 31.98
C PRO A 137 11.83 2.70 32.33
N THR A 138 12.67 3.37 33.12
CA THR A 138 12.52 4.80 33.47
C THR A 138 12.74 5.75 32.30
N SER A 139 13.46 5.30 31.27
CA SER A 139 13.75 6.06 30.05
C SER A 139 12.83 5.69 28.89
N SER A 140 11.73 4.97 29.14
CA SER A 140 10.84 4.42 28.10
C SER A 140 10.36 5.46 27.10
N SER A 141 10.02 6.68 27.52
CA SER A 141 9.57 7.76 26.62
C SER A 141 10.66 8.20 25.64
N ARG A 142 11.91 8.33 26.10
CA ARG A 142 13.05 8.69 25.24
C ARG A 142 13.47 7.56 24.33
N LEU A 143 13.43 6.32 24.82
CA LEU A 143 13.68 5.13 24.01
C LEU A 143 12.64 5.02 22.89
N TYR A 144 11.36 5.21 23.22
CA TYR A 144 10.29 5.15 22.24
C TYR A 144 10.40 6.28 21.19
N ALA A 145 10.79 7.48 21.63
CA ALA A 145 11.08 8.58 20.70
C ALA A 145 12.24 8.24 19.73
N SER A 146 13.30 7.61 20.24
CA SER A 146 14.45 7.19 19.43
C SER A 146 14.08 6.06 18.45
N ASP A 147 13.32 5.07 18.91
CA ASP A 147 12.75 3.99 18.12
C ASP A 147 11.96 4.53 16.93
N LEU A 148 10.96 5.34 17.21
CA LEU A 148 10.07 5.90 16.19
C LEU A 148 10.78 6.86 15.23
N SER A 149 11.72 7.67 15.72
CA SER A 149 12.53 8.55 14.87
C SER A 149 13.44 7.74 13.92
N GLY A 150 14.01 6.65 14.42
CA GLY A 150 14.79 5.72 13.60
C GLY A 150 13.92 5.07 12.52
N ALA A 151 12.75 4.57 12.88
CA ALA A 151 11.79 4.00 11.97
C ALA A 151 11.36 5.01 10.89
N ALA A 152 11.10 6.28 11.26
CA ALA A 152 10.77 7.34 10.30
C ALA A 152 11.88 7.55 9.25
N VAL A 153 13.15 7.57 9.70
CA VAL A 153 14.29 7.67 8.77
C VAL A 153 14.39 6.43 7.89
N GLY A 154 14.16 5.23 8.42
CA GLY A 154 14.14 3.99 7.66
C GLY A 154 13.07 3.96 6.57
N SER A 155 11.89 4.51 6.87
CA SER A 155 10.78 4.63 5.89
C SER A 155 11.16 5.48 4.69
N VAL A 156 11.74 6.66 4.90
CA VAL A 156 12.18 7.53 3.79
C VAL A 156 13.40 6.96 3.07
N ALA A 157 14.36 6.42 3.84
CA ALA A 157 15.58 5.85 3.29
C ALA A 157 15.29 4.66 2.36
N SER A 158 14.28 3.85 2.66
CA SER A 158 13.89 2.70 1.81
C SER A 158 13.56 3.10 0.38
N LEU A 159 12.89 4.25 0.18
CA LEU A 159 12.55 4.76 -1.16
C LEU A 159 13.82 5.07 -1.97
N GLY A 160 14.77 5.77 -1.34
CA GLY A 160 16.04 6.09 -1.97
C GLY A 160 16.89 4.85 -2.25
N LEU A 161 16.94 3.92 -1.29
CA LEU A 161 17.72 2.68 -1.45
C LEU A 161 17.17 1.79 -2.57
N ILE A 162 15.86 1.60 -2.65
CA ILE A 162 15.24 0.83 -3.75
C ILE A 162 15.52 1.49 -5.10
N GLY A 163 15.37 2.82 -5.21
CA GLY A 163 15.60 3.54 -6.47
C GLY A 163 17.06 3.55 -6.93
N VAL A 164 18.02 3.52 -6.00
CA VAL A 164 19.46 3.58 -6.33
C VAL A 164 20.10 2.20 -6.46
N PHE A 165 19.76 1.28 -5.57
CA PHE A 165 20.42 -0.02 -5.45
C PHE A 165 19.53 -1.20 -5.85
N GLY A 166 18.23 -0.99 -6.05
CA GLY A 166 17.26 -2.06 -6.18
C GLY A 166 16.94 -2.74 -4.83
N ALA A 167 15.87 -3.54 -4.80
CA ALA A 167 15.41 -4.18 -3.57
C ALA A 167 16.42 -5.19 -2.98
N PRO A 168 17.08 -6.07 -3.77
CA PRO A 168 18.05 -7.01 -3.22
C PRO A 168 19.23 -6.34 -2.51
N ASN A 169 19.85 -5.36 -3.15
CA ASN A 169 21.00 -4.65 -2.59
C ASN A 169 20.62 -3.81 -1.37
N SER A 170 19.38 -3.32 -1.30
CA SER A 170 18.88 -2.59 -0.14
C SER A 170 18.87 -3.46 1.11
N ILE A 171 18.56 -4.76 1.00
CA ILE A 171 18.64 -5.71 2.13
C ILE A 171 20.08 -5.97 2.56
N ILE A 172 21.00 -6.09 1.60
CA ILE A 172 22.44 -6.23 1.92
C ILE A 172 22.93 -4.99 2.67
N PHE A 173 22.49 -3.80 2.26
CA PHE A 173 22.81 -2.55 2.95
C PHE A 173 22.27 -2.54 4.38
N VAL A 174 21.02 -2.95 4.59
CA VAL A 174 20.42 -3.08 5.92
C VAL A 174 21.19 -4.06 6.79
N ALA A 175 21.59 -5.21 6.25
CA ALA A 175 22.43 -6.18 6.97
C ALA A 175 23.78 -5.59 7.38
N LEU A 176 24.40 -4.79 6.50
CA LEU A 176 25.65 -4.07 6.79
C LEU A 176 25.48 -3.10 7.97
N VAL A 177 24.38 -2.34 8.04
CA VAL A 177 24.07 -1.45 9.16
C VAL A 177 23.92 -2.26 10.46
N VAL A 178 23.20 -3.39 10.44
CA VAL A 178 23.01 -4.27 11.61
C VAL A 178 24.34 -4.88 12.08
N PHE A 179 25.21 -5.34 11.18
CA PHE A 179 26.55 -5.83 11.55
C PHE A 179 27.45 -4.70 12.11
N THR A 180 27.29 -3.48 11.60
CA THR A 180 28.01 -2.31 12.16
C THR A 180 27.54 -2.04 13.59
N LEU A 181 26.22 -2.08 13.85
CA LEU A 181 25.67 -1.99 15.22
C LEU A 181 26.19 -3.10 16.13
N PHE A 182 26.25 -4.33 15.64
CA PHE A 182 26.83 -5.45 16.37
C PHE A 182 28.30 -5.19 16.73
N ALA A 183 29.09 -4.71 15.76
CA ALA A 183 30.50 -4.37 15.98
C ALA A 183 30.70 -3.28 17.05
N PHE A 184 29.92 -2.20 16.99
CA PHE A 184 29.98 -1.12 17.98
C PHE A 184 29.56 -1.60 19.36
N SER A 185 28.49 -2.38 19.46
CA SER A 185 27.99 -2.93 20.72
C SER A 185 28.99 -3.85 21.40
N LEU A 186 29.81 -4.56 20.63
CA LEU A 186 30.83 -5.49 21.15
C LEU A 186 32.18 -4.84 21.45
N HIS A 187 32.45 -3.63 20.97
CA HIS A 187 33.75 -2.98 21.04
C HIS A 187 34.41 -3.02 22.46
N PRO A 188 33.69 -2.78 23.56
CA PRO A 188 34.27 -2.85 24.90
C PRO A 188 34.52 -4.27 25.42
N LEU A 189 33.96 -5.32 24.76
CA LEU A 189 33.95 -6.69 25.29
C LEU A 189 34.86 -7.65 24.51
N ILE A 190 35.46 -7.22 23.38
CA ILE A 190 36.13 -8.13 22.44
C ILE A 190 37.63 -7.95 22.46
N THR A 191 38.34 -9.11 22.46
CA THR A 191 39.79 -9.19 22.25
C THR A 191 40.17 -8.78 20.83
N SER A 192 41.41 -8.32 20.61
CA SER A 192 41.91 -7.87 19.30
C SER A 192 41.66 -8.85 18.15
N ARG A 193 41.81 -10.16 18.38
CA ARG A 193 41.52 -11.19 17.35
C ARG A 193 40.06 -11.22 16.87
N LYS A 194 39.11 -11.08 17.82
CA LYS A 194 37.69 -11.08 17.47
C LYS A 194 37.26 -9.78 16.78
N ARG A 195 37.92 -8.65 17.04
CA ARG A 195 37.71 -7.42 16.28
C ARG A 195 38.02 -7.60 14.80
N VAL A 196 39.14 -8.25 14.50
CA VAL A 196 39.50 -8.54 13.09
C VAL A 196 38.40 -9.31 12.38
N SER A 197 37.82 -10.35 13.01
CA SER A 197 36.73 -11.14 12.43
C SER A 197 35.47 -10.29 12.15
N VAL A 198 35.12 -9.39 13.07
CA VAL A 198 33.96 -8.50 12.89
C VAL A 198 34.19 -7.51 11.75
N TYR A 199 35.35 -6.87 11.70
CA TYR A 199 35.71 -5.96 10.60
C TYR A 199 35.82 -6.68 9.25
N SER A 200 36.27 -7.94 9.26
CA SER A 200 36.28 -8.78 8.05
C SER A 200 34.87 -9.04 7.53
N ILE A 201 33.91 -9.35 8.41
CA ILE A 201 32.48 -9.53 8.03
C ILE A 201 31.93 -8.24 7.42
N LEU A 202 32.20 -7.08 8.04
CA LEU A 202 31.78 -5.78 7.50
C LEU A 202 32.38 -5.50 6.12
N ALA A 203 33.68 -5.75 5.96
CA ALA A 203 34.38 -5.57 4.69
C ALA A 203 33.83 -6.49 3.59
N ILE A 204 33.57 -7.75 3.92
CA ILE A 204 32.96 -8.73 3.00
C ILE A 204 31.54 -8.28 2.60
N SER A 205 30.70 -7.89 3.58
CA SER A 205 29.34 -7.41 3.27
C SER A 205 29.36 -6.18 2.37
N PHE A 206 30.28 -5.26 2.62
CA PHE A 206 30.48 -4.06 1.79
C PHE A 206 30.99 -4.40 0.40
N ALA A 207 31.94 -5.33 0.27
CA ALA A 207 32.43 -5.83 -0.99
C ALA A 207 31.31 -6.50 -1.81
N VAL A 208 30.50 -7.36 -1.18
CA VAL A 208 29.33 -8.00 -1.81
C VAL A 208 28.36 -6.94 -2.32
N LEU A 209 28.05 -5.91 -1.56
CA LEU A 209 27.16 -4.82 -1.97
C LEU A 209 27.67 -4.12 -3.23
N ILE A 210 28.97 -3.76 -3.27
CA ILE A 210 29.59 -3.09 -4.43
C ILE A 210 29.61 -4.03 -5.65
N PHE A 211 29.98 -5.28 -5.44
CA PHE A 211 30.13 -6.26 -6.51
C PHE A 211 28.77 -6.59 -7.13
N ASN A 212 27.75 -6.80 -6.29
CA ASN A 212 26.39 -7.08 -6.75
C ASN A 212 25.77 -5.88 -7.49
N GLY A 213 26.02 -4.66 -7.02
CA GLY A 213 25.55 -3.44 -7.69
C GLY A 213 26.18 -3.19 -9.08
N ARG A 214 27.35 -3.78 -9.35
CA ARG A 214 28.03 -3.66 -10.65
C ARG A 214 27.76 -4.80 -11.63
N ASN A 215 27.61 -6.01 -11.14
CA ASN A 215 27.66 -7.23 -11.96
C ASN A 215 26.41 -8.14 -11.78
N GLU A 216 25.41 -7.70 -11.00
CA GLU A 216 24.21 -8.51 -10.68
C GLU A 216 24.55 -9.95 -10.22
N PHE A 217 25.59 -10.07 -9.41
CA PHE A 217 26.15 -11.35 -8.96
C PHE A 217 25.13 -12.29 -8.32
N LEU A 218 24.18 -11.74 -7.55
CA LEU A 218 23.11 -12.53 -6.93
C LEU A 218 21.96 -12.87 -7.88
N GLY A 219 21.98 -12.39 -9.13
CA GLY A 219 20.89 -12.63 -10.05
C GLY A 219 19.62 -11.83 -9.73
N MET A 220 18.52 -12.17 -10.41
CA MET A 220 17.25 -11.48 -10.29
C MET A 220 16.33 -12.17 -9.28
N VAL A 221 15.50 -11.38 -8.59
CA VAL A 221 14.39 -11.92 -7.79
C VAL A 221 13.46 -12.72 -8.71
N PRO A 222 13.12 -13.98 -8.39
CA PRO A 222 12.26 -14.78 -9.23
C PRO A 222 10.84 -14.21 -9.24
N ILE A 223 10.17 -14.29 -10.39
CA ILE A 223 8.72 -14.09 -10.49
C ILE A 223 8.08 -15.42 -10.14
N GLY A 224 7.11 -15.43 -9.22
CA GLY A 224 6.37 -16.66 -8.90
C GLY A 224 5.31 -16.95 -9.96
N ASN A 225 5.03 -18.23 -10.21
CA ASN A 225 3.97 -18.63 -11.12
C ASN A 225 2.63 -18.65 -10.36
N PHE A 226 1.97 -17.49 -10.28
CA PHE A 226 0.66 -17.31 -9.65
C PHE A 226 -0.36 -16.81 -10.67
N PRO A 227 -1.67 -16.98 -10.43
CA PRO A 227 -2.70 -16.63 -11.40
C PRO A 227 -2.74 -15.14 -11.82
N ASP A 228 -2.24 -14.24 -10.97
CA ASP A 228 -2.14 -12.80 -11.25
C ASP A 228 -0.82 -12.38 -11.92
N LYS A 229 0.11 -13.35 -12.14
CA LYS A 229 1.40 -13.10 -12.76
C LYS A 229 1.33 -13.36 -14.26
N ASP A 230 0.89 -12.37 -14.99
CA ASP A 230 0.73 -12.42 -16.45
C ASP A 230 2.00 -12.81 -17.19
N PHE A 231 3.16 -12.56 -16.58
CA PHE A 231 4.46 -13.01 -17.11
C PHE A 231 4.44 -14.46 -17.57
N TYR A 232 3.71 -15.35 -16.86
CA TYR A 232 3.59 -16.78 -17.18
C TYR A 232 2.34 -17.14 -17.95
N HIS A 233 1.36 -16.22 -18.05
CA HIS A 233 0.01 -16.56 -18.52
C HIS A 233 -0.42 -15.81 -19.77
N VAL A 234 0.35 -14.80 -20.21
CA VAL A 234 0.03 -13.99 -21.39
C VAL A 234 0.02 -14.82 -22.69
N TYR A 235 0.82 -15.89 -22.76
CA TYR A 235 0.87 -16.84 -23.85
C TYR A 235 0.95 -18.27 -23.31
N PRO A 236 0.45 -19.29 -24.07
CA PRO A 236 0.47 -20.68 -23.60
C PRO A 236 1.86 -21.23 -23.28
N ASP A 237 2.90 -20.75 -23.96
CA ASP A 237 4.31 -21.15 -23.81
C ASP A 237 5.16 -20.13 -23.06
N ALA A 238 4.53 -19.14 -22.43
CA ALA A 238 5.22 -18.02 -21.79
C ALA A 238 6.31 -18.44 -20.77
N SER A 239 6.07 -19.54 -20.06
CA SER A 239 7.00 -20.04 -19.04
C SER A 239 8.35 -20.55 -19.60
N THR A 240 8.40 -20.95 -20.88
CA THR A 240 9.58 -21.54 -21.52
C THR A 240 10.20 -20.68 -22.59
N SER A 241 9.47 -19.67 -23.07
CA SER A 241 9.86 -18.86 -24.23
C SER A 241 10.20 -17.40 -23.90
N SER A 242 10.12 -17.00 -22.62
CA SER A 242 10.30 -15.60 -22.20
C SER A 242 11.77 -15.21 -21.98
N THR A 243 12.14 -14.04 -22.45
CA THR A 243 13.45 -13.40 -22.17
C THR A 243 13.22 -11.98 -21.67
N ILE A 244 13.72 -11.65 -20.50
CA ILE A 244 13.69 -10.28 -19.96
C ILE A 244 14.79 -9.49 -20.68
N ILE A 245 14.40 -8.42 -21.39
CA ILE A 245 15.30 -7.55 -22.16
C ILE A 245 15.83 -6.41 -21.29
N ASP A 246 14.97 -5.82 -20.47
CA ASP A 246 15.29 -4.70 -19.59
C ASP A 246 14.53 -4.90 -18.26
N SER A 247 15.18 -4.61 -17.14
CA SER A 247 14.59 -4.76 -15.80
C SER A 247 15.03 -3.61 -14.92
N ARG A 248 14.07 -2.92 -14.28
CA ARG A 248 14.32 -1.74 -13.45
C ARG A 248 13.54 -1.79 -12.15
N TRP A 249 14.22 -1.45 -11.06
CA TRP A 249 13.58 -1.29 -9.75
C TRP A 249 13.30 0.18 -9.48
N SER A 250 12.08 0.46 -9.04
CA SER A 250 11.69 1.77 -8.55
C SER A 250 10.70 1.67 -7.39
N ILE A 251 10.25 2.81 -6.91
CA ILE A 251 9.19 2.90 -5.89
C ILE A 251 7.84 2.36 -6.38
N TYR A 252 7.66 2.22 -7.69
CA TYR A 252 6.44 1.68 -8.31
C TYR A 252 6.46 0.16 -8.44
N GLY A 253 7.61 -0.47 -8.30
CA GLY A 253 7.81 -1.90 -8.43
C GLY A 253 9.01 -2.24 -9.30
N ARG A 254 9.12 -3.49 -9.72
CA ARG A 254 10.08 -3.93 -10.74
C ARG A 254 9.41 -3.91 -12.10
N SER A 255 9.91 -3.08 -13.01
CA SER A 255 9.43 -2.96 -14.38
C SER A 255 10.30 -3.84 -15.30
N ASP A 256 9.69 -4.83 -15.96
CA ASP A 256 10.37 -5.78 -16.84
C ASP A 256 9.83 -5.68 -18.26
N LEU A 257 10.72 -5.42 -19.25
CA LEU A 257 10.40 -5.56 -20.69
C LEU A 257 10.77 -6.96 -21.14
N VAL A 258 9.80 -7.69 -21.66
CA VAL A 258 9.92 -9.11 -21.98
C VAL A 258 9.65 -9.38 -23.44
N GLN A 259 10.50 -10.20 -24.07
CA GLN A 259 10.29 -10.76 -25.40
C GLN A 259 9.94 -12.25 -25.26
N TYR A 260 8.89 -12.67 -25.96
CA TYR A 260 8.52 -14.08 -26.10
C TYR A 260 8.96 -14.60 -27.47
N SER A 261 9.52 -15.79 -27.51
CA SER A 261 10.21 -16.34 -28.72
C SER A 261 9.33 -16.44 -29.97
N HIS A 262 8.01 -16.54 -29.81
CA HIS A 262 7.06 -16.65 -30.92
C HIS A 262 6.25 -15.38 -31.18
N GLN A 263 6.66 -14.24 -30.59
CA GLN A 263 5.94 -12.97 -30.66
C GLN A 263 6.86 -11.83 -31.13
N ASP A 264 7.26 -11.87 -32.40
CA ASP A 264 8.16 -10.86 -32.95
C ASP A 264 7.53 -9.46 -33.09
N MET A 265 6.19 -9.39 -33.14
CA MET A 265 5.47 -8.12 -33.32
C MET A 265 5.14 -7.41 -32.02
N VAL A 266 5.25 -8.09 -30.86
CA VAL A 266 4.81 -7.56 -29.58
C VAL A 266 5.84 -7.90 -28.49
N ARG A 267 6.22 -6.91 -27.70
CA ARG A 267 6.87 -7.10 -26.41
C ARG A 267 5.89 -6.81 -25.29
N GLN A 268 6.09 -7.47 -24.15
CA GLN A 268 5.27 -7.23 -22.98
C GLN A 268 6.06 -6.43 -21.95
N LEU A 269 5.42 -5.45 -21.33
CA LEU A 269 5.99 -4.64 -20.27
C LEU A 269 5.16 -4.86 -19.00
N PHE A 270 5.80 -5.36 -17.93
CA PHE A 270 5.16 -5.78 -16.68
C PHE A 270 5.62 -4.92 -15.51
N VAL A 271 4.78 -4.79 -14.49
CA VAL A 271 5.16 -4.37 -13.14
C VAL A 271 5.03 -5.57 -12.21
N ASP A 272 6.13 -5.91 -11.52
CA ASP A 272 6.17 -7.06 -10.59
C ASP A 272 5.71 -8.38 -11.24
N GLY A 273 5.92 -8.55 -12.54
CA GLY A 273 5.46 -9.72 -13.30
C GLY A 273 3.96 -9.79 -13.54
N ALA A 274 3.20 -8.78 -13.13
CA ALA A 274 1.76 -8.63 -13.31
C ALA A 274 1.45 -7.36 -14.15
N ALA A 275 0.17 -7.07 -14.36
CA ALA A 275 -0.30 -5.84 -15.02
C ALA A 275 0.43 -5.55 -16.34
N GLY A 276 0.45 -6.54 -17.23
CA GLY A 276 1.15 -6.48 -18.51
C GLY A 276 0.51 -5.51 -19.50
N THR A 277 1.35 -4.76 -20.21
CA THR A 277 0.96 -3.89 -21.30
C THR A 277 1.81 -4.16 -22.53
N GLN A 278 1.24 -4.02 -23.71
CA GLN A 278 1.87 -4.39 -24.97
C GLN A 278 2.61 -3.20 -25.59
N VAL A 279 3.84 -3.46 -26.00
CA VAL A 279 4.64 -2.59 -26.87
C VAL A 279 4.64 -3.20 -28.26
N TYR A 280 4.04 -2.54 -29.22
CA TYR A 280 3.92 -3.04 -30.59
C TYR A 280 5.12 -2.65 -31.45
N ARG A 281 5.57 -3.56 -32.32
CA ARG A 281 6.58 -3.27 -33.32
C ARG A 281 5.99 -2.33 -34.36
N PHE A 282 6.53 -1.12 -34.42
CA PHE A 282 6.12 -0.09 -35.37
C PHE A 282 7.37 0.57 -35.99
N ASN A 283 7.28 0.92 -37.26
CA ASN A 283 8.43 1.53 -37.98
C ASN A 283 8.39 3.06 -38.02
N GLY A 284 7.46 3.68 -37.29
CA GLY A 284 7.30 5.15 -37.27
C GLY A 284 6.52 5.72 -38.46
N ASN A 285 6.11 4.91 -39.44
CA ASN A 285 5.39 5.38 -40.63
C ASN A 285 3.87 5.18 -40.50
N ILE A 286 3.15 6.27 -40.23
CA ILE A 286 1.68 6.28 -40.03
C ILE A 286 0.94 5.90 -41.33
N GLN A 287 1.56 6.05 -42.51
CA GLN A 287 0.91 5.74 -43.78
C GLN A 287 0.91 4.24 -44.12
N ASN A 288 1.77 3.46 -43.48
CA ASN A 288 1.89 2.01 -43.71
C ASN A 288 1.51 1.23 -42.44
N THR A 289 0.22 1.31 -42.08
CA THR A 289 -0.29 0.81 -40.77
C THR A 289 -1.14 -0.45 -40.89
N GLN A 290 -1.41 -0.93 -42.11
CA GLN A 290 -2.45 -1.94 -42.36
C GLN A 290 -2.26 -3.22 -41.51
N SER A 291 -1.04 -3.72 -41.37
CA SER A 291 -0.78 -4.94 -40.59
C SER A 291 -0.96 -4.72 -39.10
N ILE A 292 -0.47 -3.59 -38.52
CA ILE A 292 -0.59 -3.26 -37.10
C ILE A 292 -2.03 -2.92 -36.75
N LEU A 293 -2.74 -2.20 -37.62
CA LEU A 293 -4.12 -1.86 -37.38
C LEU A 293 -5.00 -3.13 -37.38
N GLN A 294 -4.73 -4.09 -38.27
CA GLN A 294 -5.41 -5.39 -38.23
C GLN A 294 -5.14 -6.15 -36.94
N GLU A 295 -3.90 -6.19 -36.49
CA GLU A 295 -3.51 -6.80 -35.20
C GLU A 295 -4.26 -6.15 -34.04
N LEU A 296 -4.28 -4.81 -33.97
CA LEU A 296 -5.01 -4.07 -32.94
C LEU A 296 -6.52 -4.32 -32.98
N LEU A 297 -7.14 -4.38 -34.17
CA LEU A 297 -8.58 -4.63 -34.31
C LEU A 297 -8.97 -6.05 -33.93
N LEU A 298 -8.11 -7.04 -34.20
CA LEU A 298 -8.36 -8.44 -33.87
C LEU A 298 -8.31 -8.71 -32.38
N HIS A 299 -7.41 -8.03 -31.66
CA HIS A 299 -7.12 -8.35 -30.26
C HIS A 299 -7.64 -7.33 -29.24
N HIS A 300 -8.13 -6.15 -29.71
CA HIS A 300 -8.52 -5.08 -28.78
C HIS A 300 -9.86 -4.45 -29.12
N THR A 301 -10.85 -4.62 -28.26
CA THR A 301 -12.19 -4.03 -28.40
C THR A 301 -12.17 -2.51 -28.45
N ASN A 302 -11.23 -1.86 -27.73
CA ASN A 302 -11.11 -0.40 -27.70
C ASN A 302 -10.62 0.21 -29.02
N ALA A 303 -10.13 -0.58 -29.96
CA ALA A 303 -9.75 -0.09 -31.29
C ALA A 303 -10.98 0.22 -32.17
N ILE A 304 -12.10 -0.48 -31.99
CA ILE A 304 -13.30 -0.32 -32.80
C ILE A 304 -13.93 1.07 -32.67
N PRO A 305 -14.11 1.65 -31.48
CA PRO A 305 -14.63 3.03 -31.36
C PRO A 305 -13.87 4.05 -32.18
N PHE A 306 -12.53 3.90 -32.33
CA PHE A 306 -11.72 4.83 -33.14
C PHE A 306 -12.10 4.82 -34.62
N LEU A 307 -12.58 3.70 -35.15
CA LEU A 307 -13.10 3.63 -36.52
C LEU A 307 -14.49 4.26 -36.68
N CYS A 308 -15.28 4.29 -35.59
CA CYS A 308 -16.60 4.89 -35.58
C CYS A 308 -16.56 6.42 -35.41
N LEU A 309 -15.46 6.96 -34.88
CA LEU A 309 -15.28 8.39 -34.64
C LEU A 309 -14.78 9.13 -35.87
N ASN A 310 -15.43 10.26 -36.18
CA ASN A 310 -14.91 11.22 -37.17
C ASN A 310 -13.65 11.92 -36.60
N ARG A 311 -12.83 12.49 -37.50
CA ARG A 311 -11.62 13.25 -37.09
C ARG A 311 -11.95 14.37 -36.10
N GLY A 312 -13.04 15.11 -36.30
CA GLY A 312 -13.45 16.19 -35.41
C GLY A 312 -13.87 15.77 -34.00
N GLU A 313 -14.14 14.48 -33.78
CA GLU A 313 -14.57 13.91 -32.50
C GLU A 313 -13.38 13.35 -31.67
N LYS A 314 -12.17 13.46 -32.18
CA LYS A 314 -10.94 12.93 -31.56
C LYS A 314 -9.69 13.81 -31.76
N ARG A 315 -9.88 15.14 -31.88
CA ARG A 315 -8.79 16.09 -32.12
C ARG A 315 -7.86 16.15 -30.91
N SER A 316 -8.43 16.30 -29.72
CA SER A 316 -7.70 16.34 -28.47
C SER A 316 -7.98 15.09 -27.66
N MET A 317 -6.96 14.26 -27.51
CA MET A 317 -7.05 12.97 -26.86
C MET A 317 -6.23 12.93 -25.57
N LEU A 318 -6.85 12.48 -24.49
CA LEU A 318 -6.18 12.14 -23.22
C LEU A 318 -6.17 10.63 -23.04
N VAL A 319 -4.99 10.06 -22.83
CA VAL A 319 -4.81 8.64 -22.49
C VAL A 319 -4.32 8.52 -21.06
N ILE A 320 -5.09 7.87 -20.21
CA ILE A 320 -4.71 7.58 -18.83
C ILE A 320 -4.14 6.16 -18.78
N GLY A 321 -2.87 6.03 -18.34
CA GLY A 321 -2.13 4.77 -18.28
C GLY A 321 -1.81 4.20 -19.67
N PRO A 322 -1.10 4.95 -20.56
CA PRO A 322 -0.77 4.45 -21.89
C PRO A 322 0.19 3.25 -21.88
N GLY A 323 0.93 3.03 -20.77
CA GLY A 323 1.79 1.86 -20.59
C GLY A 323 2.77 1.64 -21.74
N GLY A 324 2.54 0.59 -22.56
CA GLY A 324 3.34 0.27 -23.74
C GLY A 324 2.97 1.08 -25.00
N GLY A 325 1.98 1.98 -24.93
CA GLY A 325 1.65 2.94 -25.98
C GLY A 325 0.61 2.48 -27.00
N LYS A 326 -0.13 1.42 -26.74
CA LYS A 326 -1.18 0.91 -27.66
C LYS A 326 -2.24 1.99 -27.96
N GLU A 327 -2.75 2.68 -26.97
CA GLU A 327 -3.76 3.73 -27.13
C GLU A 327 -3.18 4.97 -27.82
N VAL A 328 -1.88 5.23 -27.64
CA VAL A 328 -1.18 6.30 -28.39
C VAL A 328 -1.11 5.95 -29.87
N LEU A 329 -0.80 4.69 -30.22
CA LEU A 329 -0.85 4.22 -31.60
C LEU A 329 -2.26 4.37 -32.20
N LEU A 330 -3.32 4.01 -31.45
CA LEU A 330 -4.70 4.19 -31.90
C LEU A 330 -5.03 5.68 -32.16
N GLY A 331 -4.53 6.57 -31.33
CA GLY A 331 -4.66 8.01 -31.49
C GLY A 331 -3.93 8.51 -32.75
N LEU A 332 -2.71 8.04 -32.98
CA LEU A 332 -1.90 8.37 -34.17
C LEU A 332 -2.62 7.88 -35.48
N PHE A 333 -3.06 6.63 -35.48
CA PHE A 333 -3.79 6.07 -36.63
C PHE A 333 -5.17 6.71 -36.84
N GLY A 334 -5.76 7.19 -35.74
CA GLY A 334 -6.99 7.98 -35.76
C GLY A 334 -6.81 9.44 -36.19
N GLU A 335 -5.59 9.86 -36.54
CA GLU A 335 -5.25 11.24 -36.93
C GLU A 335 -5.62 12.28 -35.86
N ALA A 336 -5.40 11.97 -34.58
CA ALA A 336 -5.60 12.94 -33.51
C ALA A 336 -4.62 14.11 -33.64
N ASP A 337 -5.12 15.35 -33.50
CA ASP A 337 -4.29 16.55 -33.60
C ASP A 337 -3.34 16.66 -32.39
N THR A 338 -3.77 16.24 -31.20
CA THR A 338 -2.96 16.18 -29.97
C THR A 338 -3.28 14.94 -29.16
N ILE A 339 -2.25 14.25 -28.70
CA ILE A 339 -2.35 13.08 -27.82
C ILE A 339 -1.56 13.36 -26.55
N THR A 340 -2.22 13.43 -25.41
CA THR A 340 -1.59 13.54 -24.11
C THR A 340 -1.68 12.20 -23.39
N GLY A 341 -0.55 11.53 -23.17
CA GLY A 341 -0.47 10.30 -22.37
C GLY A 341 -0.03 10.62 -20.96
N VAL A 342 -0.75 10.14 -19.96
CA VAL A 342 -0.42 10.33 -18.55
C VAL A 342 -0.13 8.97 -17.92
N GLU A 343 1.14 8.73 -17.62
CA GLU A 343 1.65 7.46 -17.08
C GLU A 343 2.24 7.66 -15.70
N VAL A 344 1.79 6.86 -14.74
CA VAL A 344 2.25 6.98 -13.36
C VAL A 344 3.64 6.36 -13.14
N ASN A 345 3.99 5.35 -13.94
CA ASN A 345 5.27 4.66 -13.81
C ASN A 345 6.35 5.29 -14.71
N PRO A 346 7.34 6.02 -14.14
CA PRO A 346 8.40 6.65 -14.94
C PRO A 346 9.29 5.65 -15.68
N ASP A 347 9.41 4.42 -15.16
CA ASP A 347 10.26 3.40 -15.80
C ASP A 347 9.61 2.89 -17.09
N PHE A 348 8.30 2.78 -17.15
CA PHE A 348 7.58 2.46 -18.39
C PHE A 348 7.87 3.50 -19.47
N VAL A 349 7.74 4.77 -19.12
CA VAL A 349 8.03 5.87 -20.07
C VAL A 349 9.47 5.84 -20.55
N LYS A 350 10.43 5.58 -19.66
CA LYS A 350 11.86 5.48 -20.01
C LYS A 350 12.14 4.27 -20.90
N ILE A 351 11.62 3.10 -20.53
CA ILE A 351 11.81 1.85 -21.30
C ILE A 351 11.28 2.02 -22.72
N VAL A 352 10.04 2.52 -22.88
CA VAL A 352 9.45 2.75 -24.21
C VAL A 352 10.30 3.74 -25.01
N LYS A 353 10.69 4.89 -24.43
CA LYS A 353 11.56 5.87 -25.13
C LYS A 353 12.93 5.32 -25.53
N GLU A 354 13.54 4.49 -24.71
CA GLU A 354 14.87 3.92 -24.98
C GLU A 354 14.82 2.79 -26.02
N HIS A 355 13.69 2.10 -26.12
CA HIS A 355 13.45 1.04 -27.10
C HIS A 355 12.76 1.51 -28.39
N LYS A 356 12.88 2.79 -28.75
CA LYS A 356 12.26 3.42 -29.92
C LYS A 356 12.56 2.74 -31.27
N GLY A 357 13.64 2.00 -31.38
CA GLY A 357 13.94 1.18 -32.56
C GLY A 357 12.94 0.02 -32.77
N PHE A 358 12.18 -0.33 -31.72
CA PHE A 358 11.13 -1.35 -31.81
C PHE A 358 9.74 -0.73 -32.04
N ASP A 359 9.40 0.32 -31.27
CA ASP A 359 8.06 0.94 -31.25
C ASP A 359 7.92 2.16 -32.20
N GLY A 360 8.97 2.49 -32.97
CA GLY A 360 8.95 3.60 -33.92
C GLY A 360 8.93 4.99 -33.28
N GLY A 361 9.35 5.10 -32.02
CA GLY A 361 9.46 6.34 -31.30
C GLY A 361 8.12 7.00 -30.93
N ILE A 362 7.09 6.17 -30.64
CA ILE A 362 5.74 6.67 -30.33
C ILE A 362 5.67 7.64 -29.14
N TYR A 363 6.66 7.58 -28.25
CA TYR A 363 6.75 8.46 -27.07
C TYR A 363 7.75 9.62 -27.26
N SER A 364 8.49 9.67 -28.35
CA SER A 364 9.59 10.63 -28.53
C SER A 364 9.61 11.36 -29.87
N ASP A 365 9.21 10.71 -30.96
CA ASP A 365 9.50 11.18 -32.32
C ASP A 365 8.26 11.85 -33.00
N PHE A 366 7.08 11.82 -32.36
CA PHE A 366 5.86 12.45 -32.85
C PHE A 366 5.57 13.76 -32.13
N SER A 367 5.52 14.87 -32.86
CA SER A 367 5.34 16.22 -32.28
C SER A 367 3.94 16.46 -31.68
N ASN A 368 2.95 15.67 -32.07
CA ASN A 368 1.58 15.74 -31.54
C ASN A 368 1.37 14.79 -30.34
N VAL A 369 2.38 14.05 -29.89
CA VAL A 369 2.34 13.17 -28.72
C VAL A 369 3.10 13.80 -27.56
N ASN A 370 2.44 13.92 -26.41
CA ASN A 370 3.06 14.42 -25.17
C ASN A 370 2.82 13.40 -24.05
N ILE A 371 3.92 12.83 -23.52
CA ILE A 371 3.85 11.85 -22.42
C ILE A 371 4.31 12.50 -21.13
N ILE A 372 3.42 12.50 -20.15
CA ILE A 372 3.59 13.13 -18.83
C ILE A 372 3.64 12.03 -17.77
N VAL A 373 4.68 12.11 -16.90
CA VAL A 373 4.79 11.20 -15.75
C VAL A 373 4.01 11.79 -14.58
N GLU A 374 2.78 11.32 -14.40
CA GLU A 374 1.88 11.80 -13.35
C GLU A 374 0.79 10.76 -13.06
N GLU A 375 0.10 10.89 -11.93
CA GLU A 375 -1.11 10.12 -11.63
C GLU A 375 -2.30 10.68 -12.43
N GLY A 376 -3.05 9.78 -13.08
CA GLY A 376 -4.06 10.13 -14.07
C GLY A 376 -5.17 11.05 -13.57
N ARG A 377 -5.77 10.75 -12.40
CA ARG A 377 -6.85 11.55 -11.84
C ARG A 377 -6.38 12.93 -11.38
N ARG A 378 -5.16 12.99 -10.82
CA ARG A 378 -4.55 14.28 -10.46
C ARG A 378 -4.35 15.15 -11.70
N TYR A 379 -3.78 14.59 -12.76
CA TYR A 379 -3.61 15.32 -14.01
C TYR A 379 -4.94 15.88 -14.51
N VAL A 380 -6.00 15.08 -14.52
CA VAL A 380 -7.34 15.53 -14.92
C VAL A 380 -7.82 16.70 -14.05
N LYS A 381 -7.64 16.64 -12.72
CA LYS A 381 -8.04 17.74 -11.82
C LYS A 381 -7.29 19.03 -12.11
N GLN A 382 -5.98 18.94 -12.39
CA GLN A 382 -5.11 20.13 -12.59
C GLN A 382 -5.14 20.66 -14.02
N SER A 383 -5.43 19.83 -15.01
CA SER A 383 -5.44 20.27 -16.41
C SER A 383 -6.45 21.41 -16.62
N HIS A 384 -6.04 22.45 -17.34
CA HIS A 384 -6.93 23.54 -17.74
C HIS A 384 -7.60 23.28 -19.09
N GLY A 385 -7.10 22.29 -19.84
CA GLY A 385 -7.65 21.90 -21.15
C GLY A 385 -8.92 21.08 -21.04
N VAL A 386 -9.66 21.05 -22.14
CA VAL A 386 -10.76 20.11 -22.37
C VAL A 386 -10.40 19.17 -23.51
N PHE A 387 -10.90 17.94 -23.42
CA PHE A 387 -10.57 16.88 -24.35
C PHE A 387 -11.82 16.42 -25.12
N ASP A 388 -11.64 16.05 -26.38
CA ASP A 388 -12.71 15.42 -27.15
C ASP A 388 -12.83 13.94 -26.81
N LEU A 389 -11.70 13.32 -26.47
CA LEU A 389 -11.63 11.90 -26.18
C LEU A 389 -10.74 11.63 -24.96
N LEU A 390 -11.28 10.93 -23.96
CA LEU A 390 -10.54 10.36 -22.86
C LEU A 390 -10.53 8.84 -23.01
N VAL A 391 -9.35 8.23 -23.02
CA VAL A 391 -9.19 6.79 -23.16
C VAL A 391 -8.49 6.22 -21.94
N MET A 392 -9.08 5.18 -21.38
CA MET A 392 -8.48 4.40 -20.30
C MET A 392 -8.72 2.92 -20.59
N ALA A 393 -7.65 2.23 -20.96
CA ALA A 393 -7.64 0.79 -20.96
C ALA A 393 -7.05 0.36 -19.62
N LEU A 394 -7.85 -0.33 -18.81
CA LEU A 394 -7.32 -0.92 -17.60
C LEU A 394 -6.21 -1.90 -17.98
N PRO A 395 -5.15 -2.03 -17.16
CA PRO A 395 -4.15 -3.07 -17.36
C PRO A 395 -4.90 -4.40 -17.29
N SER A 396 -5.36 -4.82 -18.44
CA SER A 396 -6.03 -6.11 -18.56
C SER A 396 -5.03 -7.06 -19.11
N THR A 397 -4.81 -8.07 -18.39
CA THR A 397 -4.21 -9.25 -18.91
C THR A 397 -5.32 -10.20 -19.28
N ALA A 398 -5.23 -10.69 -20.47
CA ALA A 398 -6.29 -11.38 -21.17
C ALA A 398 -6.76 -12.68 -20.52
N GLN A 399 -6.18 -13.11 -19.42
CA GLN A 399 -6.41 -14.43 -18.83
C GLN A 399 -6.94 -14.42 -17.38
N MET A 400 -7.40 -13.28 -16.87
CA MET A 400 -8.00 -13.27 -15.54
C MET A 400 -9.36 -13.97 -15.51
N GLN A 401 -9.32 -15.27 -15.37
CA GLN A 401 -10.49 -16.06 -15.00
C GLN A 401 -10.87 -15.89 -13.53
N ASN A 402 -9.96 -15.37 -12.68
CA ASN A 402 -10.16 -15.17 -11.25
C ASN A 402 -10.02 -13.67 -10.91
N ILE A 403 -11.13 -13.02 -10.62
CA ILE A 403 -11.23 -11.61 -10.21
C ILE A 403 -10.81 -11.41 -8.73
N GLU A 404 -10.79 -12.49 -7.95
CA GLU A 404 -10.55 -12.46 -6.49
C GLU A 404 -9.24 -11.78 -6.06
N PRO A 405 -8.09 -11.95 -6.74
CA PRO A 405 -6.84 -11.34 -6.31
C PRO A 405 -6.84 -9.81 -6.30
N PHE A 406 -7.70 -9.16 -7.09
CA PHE A 406 -7.82 -7.69 -7.15
C PHE A 406 -8.98 -7.13 -6.33
N ALA A 407 -9.79 -7.99 -5.72
CA ALA A 407 -10.96 -7.55 -4.94
C ALA A 407 -10.61 -6.58 -3.79
N THR A 408 -9.37 -6.65 -3.32
CA THR A 408 -8.85 -5.82 -2.23
C THR A 408 -8.10 -4.59 -2.69
N SER A 409 -7.82 -4.47 -4.00
CA SER A 409 -7.12 -3.32 -4.57
C SER A 409 -8.07 -2.14 -4.72
N GLU A 410 -7.67 -1.00 -4.17
CA GLU A 410 -8.39 0.25 -4.37
C GLU A 410 -8.14 0.81 -5.76
N ASN A 411 -9.22 1.23 -6.43
CA ASN A 411 -9.14 1.89 -7.72
C ASN A 411 -9.89 3.22 -7.68
N TYR A 412 -9.15 4.30 -7.56
CA TYR A 412 -9.69 5.67 -7.52
C TYR A 412 -9.97 6.26 -8.91
N LEU A 413 -9.61 5.57 -10.00
CA LEU A 413 -9.85 6.02 -11.37
C LEU A 413 -11.28 5.69 -11.85
N LEU A 414 -11.99 4.79 -11.17
CA LEU A 414 -13.31 4.29 -11.56
C LEU A 414 -14.39 4.55 -10.50
N THR A 415 -14.18 5.57 -9.67
CA THR A 415 -15.16 6.03 -8.68
C THR A 415 -16.12 7.03 -9.31
N LYS A 416 -17.24 7.26 -8.64
CA LYS A 416 -18.25 8.26 -9.04
C LYS A 416 -17.62 9.65 -9.18
N GLU A 417 -16.81 10.04 -8.20
CA GLU A 417 -16.11 11.33 -8.19
C GLU A 417 -15.08 11.43 -9.33
N ALA A 418 -14.46 10.30 -9.73
CA ALA A 418 -13.54 10.26 -10.86
C ALA A 418 -14.28 10.49 -12.18
N ILE A 419 -15.38 9.78 -12.40
CA ILE A 419 -16.22 9.94 -13.62
C ILE A 419 -16.75 11.38 -13.72
N GLU A 420 -17.14 11.99 -12.59
CA GLU A 420 -17.55 13.40 -12.56
C GLU A 420 -16.41 14.33 -12.97
N ASP A 421 -15.20 14.11 -12.45
CA ASP A 421 -13.99 14.87 -12.80
C ASP A 421 -13.68 14.74 -14.30
N TYR A 422 -13.82 13.55 -14.89
CA TYR A 422 -13.60 13.30 -16.33
C TYR A 422 -14.63 14.03 -17.19
N LEU A 423 -15.92 13.94 -16.86
CA LEU A 423 -16.99 14.61 -17.58
C LEU A 423 -16.83 16.14 -17.59
N LYS A 424 -16.29 16.73 -16.50
CA LYS A 424 -15.98 18.17 -16.43
C LYS A 424 -14.88 18.58 -17.42
N LYS A 425 -13.95 17.66 -17.74
CA LYS A 425 -12.82 17.90 -18.65
C LYS A 425 -13.09 17.50 -20.09
N LEU A 426 -14.27 17.00 -20.40
CA LEU A 426 -14.68 16.73 -21.77
C LEU A 426 -15.36 17.95 -22.38
N THR A 427 -15.15 18.14 -23.69
CA THR A 427 -15.99 19.02 -24.52
C THR A 427 -17.47 18.60 -24.45
N SER A 428 -18.41 19.41 -24.95
CA SER A 428 -19.84 19.05 -24.93
C SER A 428 -20.11 17.74 -25.66
N GLU A 429 -19.42 17.50 -26.76
CA GLU A 429 -19.51 16.28 -27.56
C GLU A 429 -18.45 15.23 -27.20
N GLY A 430 -17.70 15.49 -26.14
CA GLY A 430 -16.60 14.63 -25.68
C GLY A 430 -17.06 13.27 -25.17
N ARG A 431 -16.17 12.30 -25.28
CA ARG A 431 -16.41 10.90 -24.96
C ARG A 431 -15.30 10.31 -24.10
N MET A 432 -15.68 9.32 -23.30
CA MET A 432 -14.75 8.43 -22.60
C MET A 432 -14.82 7.04 -23.21
N ILE A 433 -13.68 6.41 -23.42
CA ILE A 433 -13.57 5.00 -23.82
C ILE A 433 -12.91 4.25 -22.67
N PHE A 434 -13.64 3.35 -22.07
CA PHE A 434 -13.13 2.48 -21.01
C PHE A 434 -13.16 1.02 -21.43
N THR A 435 -12.05 0.32 -21.19
CA THR A 435 -11.96 -1.13 -21.32
C THR A 435 -11.80 -1.75 -19.95
N VAL A 436 -12.58 -2.77 -19.66
CA VAL A 436 -12.59 -3.50 -18.39
C VAL A 436 -12.36 -4.99 -18.63
N HIS A 437 -12.14 -5.79 -17.58
CA HIS A 437 -11.79 -7.20 -17.74
C HIS A 437 -12.99 -8.08 -18.10
N ASN A 438 -14.18 -7.75 -17.61
CA ASN A 438 -15.36 -8.61 -17.74
C ASN A 438 -16.68 -7.83 -17.68
N GLU A 439 -17.77 -8.53 -17.93
CA GLU A 439 -19.13 -7.97 -17.96
C GLU A 439 -19.58 -7.38 -16.60
N TRP A 440 -19.15 -7.94 -15.47
CA TRP A 440 -19.54 -7.45 -14.14
C TRP A 440 -18.89 -6.12 -13.82
N GLU A 441 -17.63 -5.96 -14.16
CA GLU A 441 -16.93 -4.68 -14.07
C GLU A 441 -17.54 -3.64 -15.00
N LEU A 442 -17.91 -4.05 -16.20
CA LEU A 442 -18.61 -3.20 -17.15
C LEU A 442 -19.95 -2.72 -16.57
N MET A 443 -20.76 -3.61 -16.03
CA MET A 443 -22.04 -3.26 -15.39
C MET A 443 -21.82 -2.30 -14.20
N ARG A 444 -20.79 -2.52 -13.38
CA ARG A 444 -20.45 -1.62 -12.29
C ARG A 444 -20.02 -0.24 -12.77
N LEU A 445 -19.21 -0.17 -13.82
CA LEU A 445 -18.80 1.09 -14.43
C LEU A 445 -19.98 1.86 -15.00
N ILE A 446 -20.89 1.17 -15.67
CA ILE A 446 -22.14 1.75 -16.20
C ILE A 446 -23.02 2.23 -15.03
N ALA A 447 -23.19 1.45 -13.96
CA ALA A 447 -23.95 1.86 -12.79
C ALA A 447 -23.35 3.09 -12.10
N THR A 448 -22.01 3.14 -11.99
CA THR A 448 -21.28 4.30 -11.45
C THR A 448 -21.51 5.54 -12.30
N SER A 449 -21.35 5.43 -13.63
CA SER A 449 -21.55 6.53 -14.57
C SER A 449 -23.01 6.99 -14.61
N ALA A 450 -23.96 6.06 -14.60
CA ALA A 450 -25.39 6.38 -14.55
C ALA A 450 -25.76 7.16 -13.26
N SER A 451 -25.14 6.81 -12.12
CA SER A 451 -25.32 7.57 -10.89
C SER A 451 -24.80 9.02 -11.02
N VAL A 452 -23.71 9.23 -11.74
CA VAL A 452 -23.19 10.59 -12.01
C VAL A 452 -24.15 11.37 -12.90
N PHE A 453 -24.66 10.78 -13.97
CA PHE A 453 -25.65 11.44 -14.83
C PHE A 453 -26.93 11.78 -14.07
N GLN A 454 -27.39 10.93 -13.16
CA GLN A 454 -28.54 11.22 -12.29
C GLN A 454 -28.26 12.46 -11.40
N ASP A 455 -27.08 12.54 -10.80
CA ASP A 455 -26.70 13.70 -9.97
C ASP A 455 -26.55 14.98 -10.80
N MET A 456 -26.19 14.86 -12.07
CA MET A 456 -26.15 15.97 -13.02
C MET A 456 -27.55 16.40 -13.51
N GLY A 457 -28.63 15.70 -13.10
CA GLY A 457 -30.01 16.00 -13.45
C GLY A 457 -30.45 15.46 -14.80
N VAL A 458 -29.71 14.51 -15.41
CA VAL A 458 -30.15 13.86 -16.63
C VAL A 458 -31.41 13.00 -16.35
N PRO A 459 -32.49 13.14 -17.12
CA PRO A 459 -33.68 12.30 -16.97
C PRO A 459 -33.32 10.81 -17.00
N THR A 460 -33.87 10.03 -16.09
CA THR A 460 -33.49 8.63 -15.91
C THR A 460 -33.67 7.77 -17.16
N ASP A 461 -34.69 8.06 -17.96
CA ASP A 461 -35.00 7.38 -19.22
C ASP A 461 -34.06 7.74 -20.38
N GLU A 462 -33.33 8.88 -20.26
CA GLU A 462 -32.35 9.34 -21.25
C GLU A 462 -30.95 8.82 -20.97
N ILE A 463 -30.62 8.43 -19.73
CA ILE A 463 -29.28 8.00 -19.32
C ILE A 463 -28.73 6.90 -20.22
N LYS A 464 -29.57 5.96 -20.65
CA LYS A 464 -29.20 4.88 -21.58
C LYS A 464 -28.65 5.37 -22.91
N ASN A 465 -29.00 6.60 -23.33
CA ASN A 465 -28.56 7.19 -24.59
C ASN A 465 -27.14 7.77 -24.52
N HIS A 466 -26.49 7.70 -23.38
CA HIS A 466 -25.09 8.12 -23.18
C HIS A 466 -24.07 6.98 -23.38
N PHE A 467 -24.52 5.75 -23.64
CA PHE A 467 -23.67 4.58 -23.70
C PHE A 467 -23.69 3.89 -25.07
N VAL A 468 -22.52 3.40 -25.50
CA VAL A 468 -22.34 2.38 -26.52
C VAL A 468 -21.43 1.30 -25.96
N VAL A 469 -21.75 0.03 -26.16
CA VAL A 469 -20.97 -1.10 -25.63
C VAL A 469 -20.54 -2.03 -26.74
N PHE A 470 -19.28 -2.41 -26.69
CA PHE A 470 -18.65 -3.44 -27.51
C PHE A 470 -18.26 -4.61 -26.60
N GLU A 471 -18.75 -5.77 -26.97
CA GLU A 471 -18.36 -7.03 -26.32
C GLU A 471 -17.43 -7.84 -27.22
N ALA A 472 -16.45 -8.42 -26.60
CA ALA A 472 -15.68 -9.54 -27.08
C ALA A 472 -15.64 -10.60 -25.99
N GLU A 473 -15.10 -11.75 -26.28
CA GLU A 473 -14.89 -12.81 -25.31
C GLU A 473 -14.08 -12.34 -24.10
N TYR A 474 -13.19 -11.37 -24.34
CA TYR A 474 -12.34 -10.74 -23.32
C TYR A 474 -12.35 -9.21 -23.49
N ALA A 475 -12.19 -8.49 -22.37
CA ALA A 475 -11.99 -7.06 -22.33
C ALA A 475 -13.09 -6.22 -23.02
N PRO A 476 -14.36 -6.27 -22.54
CA PRO A 476 -15.42 -5.43 -23.08
C PRO A 476 -15.11 -3.95 -22.94
N THR A 477 -15.57 -3.15 -23.91
CA THR A 477 -15.32 -1.71 -23.97
C THR A 477 -16.64 -0.95 -23.95
N VAL A 478 -16.72 0.11 -23.14
CA VAL A 478 -17.83 1.04 -23.11
C VAL A 478 -17.38 2.42 -23.57
N VAL A 479 -18.18 3.04 -24.42
CA VAL A 479 -18.05 4.46 -24.77
C VAL A 479 -19.14 5.22 -24.04
N ILE A 480 -18.72 6.21 -23.26
CA ILE A 480 -19.60 7.06 -22.46
C ILE A 480 -19.51 8.47 -23.05
N LYS A 481 -20.59 9.01 -23.58
CA LYS A 481 -20.63 10.36 -24.14
C LYS A 481 -21.23 11.35 -23.15
N LYS A 482 -20.64 12.55 -23.05
CA LYS A 482 -21.11 13.60 -22.13
C LYS A 482 -22.53 14.04 -22.42
N ASN A 483 -22.86 14.38 -23.70
CA ASN A 483 -24.22 14.57 -24.16
C ASN A 483 -24.77 13.25 -24.73
N ALA A 484 -26.08 13.04 -24.77
CA ALA A 484 -26.67 11.85 -25.34
C ALA A 484 -26.25 11.67 -26.81
N PHE A 485 -26.10 10.45 -27.25
CA PHE A 485 -25.90 10.13 -28.67
C PHE A 485 -27.15 10.53 -29.48
N THR A 486 -26.93 11.16 -30.62
CA THR A 486 -28.02 11.45 -31.56
C THR A 486 -28.38 10.23 -32.42
N LEU A 487 -29.54 10.25 -33.04
CA LEU A 487 -29.98 9.19 -33.94
C LEU A 487 -29.01 9.03 -35.11
N ASP A 488 -28.55 10.14 -35.70
CA ASP A 488 -27.64 10.15 -36.86
C ASP A 488 -26.27 9.56 -36.49
N GLU A 489 -25.74 9.92 -35.31
CA GLU A 489 -24.50 9.34 -34.79
C GLU A 489 -24.67 7.83 -34.60
N THR A 490 -25.74 7.39 -33.97
CA THR A 490 -26.00 5.99 -33.71
C THR A 490 -26.16 5.18 -35.01
N GLN A 491 -26.81 5.75 -36.03
CA GLN A 491 -26.89 5.12 -37.35
C GLN A 491 -25.55 5.02 -38.06
N ARG A 492 -24.69 6.07 -37.94
CA ARG A 492 -23.32 6.06 -38.46
C ARG A 492 -22.51 4.93 -37.80
N TRP A 493 -22.54 4.85 -36.48
CA TRP A 493 -21.83 3.82 -35.71
C TRP A 493 -22.31 2.42 -36.10
N ARG A 494 -23.61 2.21 -36.18
CA ARG A 494 -24.19 0.95 -36.63
C ARG A 494 -23.70 0.56 -38.02
N LYS A 495 -23.70 1.48 -38.97
CA LYS A 495 -23.21 1.24 -40.34
C LYS A 495 -21.75 0.85 -40.35
N THR A 496 -20.89 1.57 -39.63
CA THR A 496 -19.46 1.24 -39.52
C THR A 496 -19.26 -0.17 -38.92
N CYS A 497 -19.94 -0.48 -37.82
CA CYS A 497 -19.83 -1.81 -37.22
C CYS A 497 -20.30 -2.96 -38.15
N MET A 498 -21.33 -2.72 -39.01
CA MET A 498 -21.79 -3.71 -39.95
C MET A 498 -20.84 -3.95 -41.13
N THR A 499 -19.95 -3.00 -41.43
CA THR A 499 -18.93 -3.11 -42.48
C THR A 499 -17.63 -3.78 -42.00
N LEU A 500 -17.49 -4.02 -40.70
CA LEU A 500 -16.31 -4.66 -40.14
C LEU A 500 -16.25 -6.15 -40.55
N PRO A 501 -15.05 -6.72 -40.75
CA PRO A 501 -14.87 -8.14 -41.01
C PRO A 501 -15.51 -9.03 -39.93
N ARG A 502 -16.00 -10.20 -40.35
CA ARG A 502 -16.51 -11.21 -39.41
C ARG A 502 -15.38 -11.68 -38.50
N GLY A 503 -15.67 -11.86 -37.20
CA GLY A 503 -14.70 -12.30 -36.21
C GLY A 503 -14.11 -11.16 -35.37
N LEU A 504 -14.41 -9.90 -35.70
CA LEU A 504 -14.09 -8.76 -34.83
C LEU A 504 -15.12 -8.62 -33.69
N PRO A 505 -14.76 -7.96 -32.58
CA PRO A 505 -15.69 -7.66 -31.51
C PRO A 505 -16.95 -6.98 -32.02
N THR A 506 -18.11 -7.37 -31.50
CA THR A 506 -19.41 -6.89 -31.97
C THR A 506 -19.95 -5.78 -31.05
N VAL A 507 -20.70 -4.85 -31.65
CA VAL A 507 -21.45 -3.90 -30.83
C VAL A 507 -22.67 -4.59 -30.21
N THR A 508 -22.75 -4.55 -28.87
CA THR A 508 -23.81 -5.22 -28.13
C THR A 508 -24.92 -4.26 -27.74
N TYR A 509 -24.56 -3.01 -27.49
CA TYR A 509 -25.53 -1.98 -27.16
C TYR A 509 -25.29 -0.73 -27.99
N LEU A 510 -26.35 -0.28 -28.65
CA LEU A 510 -26.46 1.01 -29.34
C LEU A 510 -27.68 1.77 -28.80
N PRO A 511 -27.55 3.08 -28.50
CA PRO A 511 -28.65 3.90 -27.99
C PRO A 511 -29.75 4.17 -29.00
N CYS A 512 -30.68 5.03 -28.68
CA CYS A 512 -31.79 5.47 -29.54
C CYS A 512 -32.71 4.33 -30.05
N GLY A 513 -32.89 3.27 -29.26
CA GLY A 513 -33.77 2.16 -29.61
C GLY A 513 -33.24 1.23 -30.70
N MET A 514 -31.96 1.35 -31.08
CA MET A 514 -31.35 0.52 -32.12
C MET A 514 -30.93 -0.87 -31.66
N THR A 515 -30.98 -1.16 -30.39
CA THR A 515 -30.66 -2.47 -29.83
C THR A 515 -31.92 -3.16 -29.32
N ASP A 516 -32.07 -4.44 -29.68
CA ASP A 516 -33.13 -5.29 -29.11
C ASP A 516 -32.81 -5.59 -27.64
N SER A 517 -33.55 -4.97 -26.72
CA SER A 517 -33.36 -5.09 -25.29
C SER A 517 -33.60 -6.48 -24.70
N SER A 518 -34.15 -7.40 -25.49
CA SER A 518 -34.49 -8.76 -25.03
C SER A 518 -33.31 -9.75 -25.08
N LYS A 519 -32.19 -9.43 -25.73
CA LYS A 519 -31.17 -10.40 -26.13
C LYS A 519 -29.97 -10.57 -25.21
N SER A 520 -29.67 -9.65 -24.24
CA SER A 520 -28.56 -9.83 -23.31
C SER A 520 -28.91 -9.33 -21.91
N GLN A 521 -28.22 -9.89 -20.90
CA GLN A 521 -28.34 -9.41 -19.51
C GLN A 521 -27.92 -7.95 -19.38
N LEU A 522 -26.90 -7.55 -20.10
CA LEU A 522 -26.42 -6.18 -20.15
C LEU A 522 -27.45 -5.21 -20.70
N ASN A 523 -28.17 -5.58 -21.80
CA ASN A 523 -29.22 -4.76 -22.38
C ASN A 523 -30.41 -4.61 -21.42
N GLN A 524 -30.79 -5.69 -20.73
CA GLN A 524 -31.81 -5.66 -19.69
C GLN A 524 -31.35 -4.77 -18.49
N PHE A 525 -30.10 -4.82 -18.14
CA PHE A 525 -29.51 -3.97 -17.10
C PHE A 525 -29.52 -2.49 -17.50
N LEU A 526 -29.05 -2.13 -18.69
CA LEU A 526 -29.04 -0.75 -19.18
C LEU A 526 -30.45 -0.16 -19.26
N VAL A 527 -31.40 -0.91 -19.80
CA VAL A 527 -32.81 -0.48 -19.87
C VAL A 527 -33.41 -0.43 -18.46
N GLY A 528 -33.10 -1.38 -17.56
CA GLY A 528 -33.58 -1.42 -16.19
C GLY A 528 -32.99 -0.29 -15.33
N ALA A 529 -31.69 -0.06 -15.44
CA ALA A 529 -30.98 1.03 -14.74
C ALA A 529 -31.51 2.42 -15.15
N SER A 530 -31.96 2.54 -16.39
CA SER A 530 -32.58 3.77 -16.93
C SER A 530 -34.04 3.98 -16.51
N GLN A 531 -34.70 3.00 -15.89
CA GLN A 531 -36.13 3.14 -15.54
C GLN A 531 -36.36 3.64 -14.11
N SER A 532 -35.57 3.25 -13.14
CA SER A 532 -35.58 3.82 -11.81
C SER A 532 -34.40 3.33 -10.96
N PRO A 533 -33.92 4.14 -9.98
CA PRO A 533 -32.90 3.70 -9.00
C PRO A 533 -33.32 2.46 -8.20
N GLU A 534 -34.62 2.27 -7.98
CA GLU A 534 -35.15 1.10 -7.25
C GLU A 534 -35.03 -0.19 -8.06
N ARG A 535 -35.25 -0.12 -9.37
CA ARG A 535 -35.08 -1.28 -10.27
C ARG A 535 -33.59 -1.66 -10.37
N LEU A 536 -32.71 -0.68 -10.46
CA LEU A 536 -31.27 -0.92 -10.40
C LEU A 536 -30.88 -1.63 -9.09
N ARG A 537 -31.32 -1.11 -7.94
CA ARG A 537 -31.09 -1.75 -6.63
C ARG A 537 -31.66 -3.18 -6.57
N THR A 538 -32.83 -3.39 -7.18
CA THR A 538 -33.46 -4.70 -7.23
C THR A 538 -32.68 -5.67 -8.09
N TYR A 539 -32.19 -5.21 -9.27
CA TYR A 539 -31.32 -5.98 -10.13
C TYR A 539 -30.01 -6.36 -9.42
N ILE A 540 -29.34 -5.38 -8.80
CA ILE A 540 -28.13 -5.60 -7.99
C ILE A 540 -28.40 -6.69 -6.92
N ARG A 541 -29.51 -6.59 -6.20
CA ARG A 541 -29.86 -7.59 -5.18
C ARG A 541 -30.08 -9.00 -5.74
N ARG A 542 -30.64 -9.11 -6.93
CA ARG A 542 -30.96 -10.40 -7.60
C ARG A 542 -29.76 -11.05 -8.26
N SER A 543 -28.81 -10.27 -8.79
CA SER A 543 -27.63 -10.78 -9.49
C SER A 543 -26.71 -11.63 -8.63
N GLY A 544 -26.75 -11.50 -7.28
CA GLY A 544 -25.79 -12.13 -6.38
C GLY A 544 -24.45 -11.36 -6.27
N TYR A 545 -24.18 -10.41 -7.17
CA TYR A 545 -22.95 -9.63 -7.26
C TYR A 545 -23.16 -8.21 -6.74
N ASP A 546 -22.10 -7.58 -6.25
CA ASP A 546 -22.10 -6.17 -5.85
C ASP A 546 -21.62 -5.32 -7.03
N ILE A 547 -22.53 -4.89 -7.85
CA ILE A 547 -22.30 -3.94 -8.96
C ILE A 547 -22.75 -2.52 -8.59
N SER A 548 -22.83 -2.19 -7.31
CA SER A 548 -23.15 -0.85 -6.84
C SER A 548 -22.08 0.17 -7.24
N PRO A 549 -22.45 1.45 -7.42
CA PRO A 549 -21.48 2.50 -7.72
C PRO A 549 -20.34 2.56 -6.68
N CYS A 550 -19.11 2.69 -7.17
CA CYS A 550 -17.94 2.90 -6.33
C CYS A 550 -17.78 4.39 -6.01
N THR A 551 -17.29 4.70 -4.80
CA THR A 551 -17.00 6.06 -4.36
C THR A 551 -15.57 6.17 -3.83
N ASP A 552 -15.03 7.37 -3.69
CA ASP A 552 -13.71 7.60 -3.10
C ASP A 552 -13.59 7.10 -1.66
N ASP A 553 -14.72 7.01 -0.94
CA ASP A 553 -14.74 6.44 0.41
C ASP A 553 -14.75 4.90 0.41
N ARG A 554 -15.16 4.27 -0.71
CA ARG A 554 -15.19 2.82 -0.91
C ARG A 554 -14.75 2.45 -2.33
N PRO A 555 -13.46 2.62 -2.68
CA PRO A 555 -12.95 2.51 -4.06
C PRO A 555 -12.62 1.08 -4.49
N TYR A 556 -13.31 0.07 -3.97
CA TYR A 556 -13.06 -1.35 -4.28
C TYR A 556 -13.79 -1.77 -5.55
N PHE A 557 -13.33 -1.27 -6.70
CA PHE A 557 -14.01 -1.47 -7.99
C PHE A 557 -14.03 -2.94 -8.41
N TYR A 558 -12.97 -3.69 -8.13
CA TYR A 558 -12.84 -5.11 -8.51
C TYR A 558 -13.52 -6.07 -7.54
N LYS A 559 -13.97 -5.59 -6.37
CA LYS A 559 -14.71 -6.39 -5.41
C LYS A 559 -16.16 -6.58 -5.83
N ILE A 560 -16.40 -7.49 -6.76
CA ILE A 560 -17.73 -7.77 -7.31
C ILE A 560 -18.51 -8.74 -6.41
N PHE A 561 -17.84 -9.61 -5.68
CA PHE A 561 -18.49 -10.54 -4.75
C PHE A 561 -18.97 -9.83 -3.48
N ARG A 562 -20.12 -10.29 -2.94
CA ARG A 562 -20.66 -9.77 -1.68
C ARG A 562 -19.95 -10.40 -0.51
N GLY A 563 -19.82 -9.62 0.55
CA GLY A 563 -19.20 -10.10 1.79
C GLY A 563 -17.70 -9.81 1.87
N ILE A 564 -17.04 -10.55 2.71
CA ILE A 564 -15.59 -10.48 2.92
C ILE A 564 -14.97 -11.64 2.14
N PRO A 565 -13.90 -11.45 1.36
CA PRO A 565 -13.16 -12.56 0.74
C PRO A 565 -12.73 -13.58 1.79
N ASP A 566 -12.77 -14.86 1.45
CA ASP A 566 -12.51 -15.96 2.39
C ASP A 566 -11.12 -15.88 3.01
N GLU A 567 -10.12 -15.40 2.26
CA GLU A 567 -8.74 -15.21 2.72
C GLU A 567 -8.69 -14.22 3.90
N TYR A 568 -9.41 -13.10 3.81
CA TYR A 568 -9.48 -12.11 4.89
C TYR A 568 -10.30 -12.60 6.08
N LEU A 569 -11.32 -13.42 5.85
CA LEU A 569 -12.05 -14.07 6.93
C LEU A 569 -11.15 -15.03 7.71
N TRP A 570 -10.41 -15.89 7.02
CA TRP A 570 -9.46 -16.80 7.66
C TRP A 570 -8.31 -16.07 8.35
N LEU A 571 -7.81 -14.98 7.74
CA LEU A 571 -6.81 -14.13 8.35
C LEU A 571 -7.34 -13.47 9.63
N LEU A 572 -8.57 -12.98 9.63
CA LEU A 572 -9.22 -12.41 10.82
C LEU A 572 -9.40 -13.46 11.93
N VAL A 573 -9.91 -14.65 11.61
CA VAL A 573 -10.06 -15.75 12.56
C VAL A 573 -8.70 -16.18 13.12
N GLY A 574 -7.70 -16.31 12.27
CA GLY A 574 -6.33 -16.67 12.67
C GLY A 574 -5.69 -15.64 13.58
N THR A 575 -5.81 -14.34 13.25
CA THR A 575 -5.27 -13.25 14.08
C THR A 575 -5.99 -13.13 15.41
N VAL A 576 -7.31 -13.29 15.46
CA VAL A 576 -8.08 -13.34 16.71
C VAL A 576 -7.63 -14.52 17.57
N GLY A 577 -7.53 -15.72 17.00
CA GLY A 577 -7.07 -16.92 17.71
C GLY A 577 -5.66 -16.75 18.28
N PHE A 578 -4.73 -16.21 17.48
CA PHE A 578 -3.37 -15.93 17.94
C PHE A 578 -3.34 -14.90 19.08
N ASN A 579 -4.09 -13.81 18.96
CA ASN A 579 -4.18 -12.79 20.00
C ASN A 579 -4.76 -13.33 21.31
N LEU A 580 -5.77 -14.20 21.22
CA LEU A 580 -6.29 -14.90 22.39
C LEU A 580 -5.18 -15.73 23.09
N LEU A 581 -4.33 -16.42 22.34
CA LEU A 581 -3.21 -17.17 22.90
C LEU A 581 -2.16 -16.24 23.53
N VAL A 582 -1.79 -15.15 22.87
CA VAL A 582 -0.81 -14.17 23.39
C VAL A 582 -1.29 -13.52 24.69
N VAL A 583 -2.58 -13.25 24.82
CA VAL A 583 -3.15 -12.65 26.04
C VAL A 583 -3.42 -13.70 27.11
N TRP A 584 -4.04 -14.83 26.75
CA TRP A 584 -4.52 -15.84 27.70
C TRP A 584 -3.40 -16.65 28.35
N PHE A 585 -2.41 -17.08 27.54
CA PHE A 585 -1.38 -17.99 28.01
C PHE A 585 -0.52 -17.40 29.14
N PRO A 586 0.04 -16.18 29.02
CA PRO A 586 0.75 -15.57 30.16
C PRO A 586 -0.18 -15.19 31.32
N SER A 587 -1.42 -14.76 31.06
CA SER A 587 -2.36 -14.38 32.11
C SER A 587 -2.70 -15.55 33.05
N ARG A 588 -2.73 -16.79 32.52
CA ARG A 588 -2.96 -18.00 33.32
C ARG A 588 -1.82 -18.28 34.31
N PHE A 589 -0.57 -18.02 33.89
CA PHE A 589 0.60 -18.15 34.78
C PHE A 589 0.64 -17.06 35.85
N ILE A 590 0.19 -15.85 35.52
CA ILE A 590 0.07 -14.73 36.45
C ILE A 590 -0.92 -15.08 37.58
N ARG A 591 -2.11 -15.59 37.23
CA ARG A 591 -3.13 -16.00 38.21
C ARG A 591 -2.67 -17.12 39.12
N ARG A 592 -1.90 -18.10 38.63
CA ARG A 592 -1.39 -19.21 39.44
C ARG A 592 -0.32 -18.79 40.47
N LYS A 593 0.44 -17.72 40.20
CA LYS A 593 1.48 -17.21 41.11
C LYS A 593 0.98 -16.13 42.09
N ALA A 594 -0.23 -15.60 41.86
CA ALA A 594 -0.86 -14.60 42.73
C ALA A 594 -1.57 -15.26 43.93
N VAL A 595 -0.85 -16.09 44.71
CA VAL A 595 -1.29 -16.58 46.03
C VAL A 595 -1.20 -15.48 47.11
N ASP A 596 -0.46 -14.38 46.83
CA ASP A 596 -0.42 -13.20 47.70
C ASP A 596 -1.54 -12.23 47.34
N LYS A 597 -2.29 -11.76 48.34
CA LYS A 597 -3.53 -10.94 48.30
C LYS A 597 -3.44 -9.57 47.58
N SER A 598 -2.31 -9.19 47.02
CA SER A 598 -2.20 -8.05 46.10
C SER A 598 -2.14 -8.54 44.67
N SER A 599 -3.32 -8.78 44.04
CA SER A 599 -3.32 -9.08 42.62
C SER A 599 -2.60 -7.93 41.86
N PRO A 600 -1.64 -8.25 40.99
CA PRO A 600 -0.92 -7.22 40.26
C PRO A 600 -1.91 -6.40 39.46
N LYS A 601 -1.89 -5.07 39.61
CA LYS A 601 -2.74 -4.12 38.85
C LYS A 601 -2.28 -4.05 37.38
N VAL A 602 -2.27 -5.21 36.69
CA VAL A 602 -1.77 -5.40 35.32
C VAL A 602 -2.90 -5.25 34.29
N PHE A 603 -4.16 -5.42 34.73
CA PHE A 603 -5.33 -5.46 33.85
C PHE A 603 -5.58 -4.12 33.14
N VAL A 604 -5.45 -3.00 33.83
CA VAL A 604 -5.66 -1.66 33.26
C VAL A 604 -4.64 -1.36 32.16
N PRO A 605 -3.30 -1.49 32.37
CA PRO A 605 -2.32 -1.35 31.30
C PRO A 605 -2.54 -2.30 30.12
N LEU A 606 -2.94 -3.55 30.38
CA LEU A 606 -3.25 -4.53 29.34
C LEU A 606 -4.38 -4.06 28.42
N MET A 607 -5.50 -3.64 28.99
CA MET A 607 -6.64 -3.15 28.19
C MET A 607 -6.29 -1.89 27.38
N ILE A 608 -5.51 -0.99 27.97
CA ILE A 608 -5.07 0.23 27.28
C ILE A 608 -4.19 -0.14 26.08
N LEU A 609 -3.25 -1.08 26.22
CA LEU A 609 -2.36 -1.51 25.14
C LEU A 609 -3.08 -2.27 24.04
N ILE A 610 -4.11 -3.05 24.38
CA ILE A 610 -5.01 -3.67 23.40
C ILE A 610 -5.70 -2.59 22.57
N CYS A 611 -6.34 -1.62 23.24
CA CYS A 611 -7.02 -0.52 22.53
C CYS A 611 -6.03 0.34 21.72
N THR A 612 -4.83 0.59 22.23
CA THR A 612 -3.80 1.36 21.52
C THR A 612 -3.36 0.64 20.24
N GLY A 613 -3.05 -0.67 20.32
CA GLY A 613 -2.60 -1.44 19.16
C GLY A 613 -3.65 -1.49 18.06
N ILE A 614 -4.89 -1.85 18.40
CA ILE A 614 -5.98 -1.93 17.42
C ILE A 614 -6.31 -0.53 16.87
N GLY A 615 -6.56 0.44 17.75
CA GLY A 615 -6.99 1.79 17.36
C GLY A 615 -5.95 2.51 16.50
N PHE A 616 -4.66 2.36 16.80
CA PHE A 616 -3.58 2.93 16.02
C PHE A 616 -3.59 2.42 14.58
N MET A 617 -3.61 1.10 14.38
CA MET A 617 -3.58 0.51 13.03
C MET A 617 -4.83 0.84 12.23
N VAL A 618 -6.01 0.88 12.86
CA VAL A 618 -7.24 1.28 12.16
C VAL A 618 -7.14 2.73 11.67
N LEU A 619 -6.61 3.65 12.49
CA LEU A 619 -6.38 5.03 12.07
C LEU A 619 -5.31 5.14 10.98
N GLU A 620 -4.20 4.41 11.11
CA GLU A 620 -3.11 4.43 10.14
C GLU A 620 -3.58 3.98 8.76
N VAL A 621 -4.22 2.81 8.66
CA VAL A 621 -4.71 2.26 7.38
C VAL A 621 -5.73 3.20 6.74
N THR A 622 -6.67 3.76 7.50
CA THR A 622 -7.68 4.67 6.95
C THR A 622 -7.12 6.03 6.52
N LEU A 623 -6.13 6.55 7.23
CA LEU A 623 -5.41 7.77 6.82
C LEU A 623 -4.56 7.52 5.58
N PHE A 624 -3.92 6.36 5.49
CA PHE A 624 -3.14 5.96 4.33
C PHE A 624 -3.98 6.05 3.05
N GLN A 625 -5.16 5.46 3.06
CA GLN A 625 -6.04 5.44 1.88
C GLN A 625 -6.47 6.85 1.44
N LYS A 626 -6.75 7.75 2.38
CA LYS A 626 -7.04 9.16 2.06
C LYS A 626 -5.85 9.88 1.42
N LEU A 627 -4.63 9.57 1.85
CA LEU A 627 -3.42 10.19 1.30
C LEU A 627 -3.02 9.61 -0.06
N VAL A 628 -3.34 8.36 -0.37
CA VAL A 628 -3.10 7.78 -1.70
C VAL A 628 -3.76 8.62 -2.78
N LEU A 629 -5.02 9.00 -2.59
CA LEU A 629 -5.75 9.85 -3.53
C LEU A 629 -5.11 11.25 -3.71
N TYR A 630 -4.52 11.79 -2.64
CA TYR A 630 -3.90 13.12 -2.67
C TYR A 630 -2.48 13.12 -3.24
N LEU A 631 -1.66 12.13 -2.88
CA LEU A 631 -0.25 12.03 -3.30
C LEU A 631 -0.07 11.30 -4.62
N GLY A 632 -1.05 10.49 -5.05
CA GLY A 632 -1.06 9.81 -6.34
C GLY A 632 -0.19 8.54 -6.42
N SER A 633 0.42 8.11 -5.32
CA SER A 633 1.22 6.89 -5.27
C SER A 633 1.08 6.21 -3.92
N PRO A 634 0.70 4.93 -3.86
CA PRO A 634 0.61 4.18 -2.60
C PRO A 634 1.93 4.17 -1.82
N THR A 635 3.05 3.97 -2.51
CA THR A 635 4.37 3.89 -1.85
C THR A 635 4.79 5.22 -1.24
N ILE A 636 4.61 6.34 -1.96
CA ILE A 636 4.91 7.68 -1.46
C ILE A 636 3.98 8.00 -0.29
N SER A 637 2.69 7.69 -0.42
CA SER A 637 1.68 7.94 0.61
C SER A 637 1.99 7.19 1.90
N LEU A 638 2.35 5.92 1.80
CA LEU A 638 2.76 5.10 2.95
C LEU A 638 3.99 5.70 3.64
N SER A 639 5.02 6.04 2.88
CA SER A 639 6.26 6.57 3.44
C SER A 639 6.06 7.93 4.11
N ILE A 640 5.29 8.83 3.52
CA ILE A 640 5.01 10.15 4.09
C ILE A 640 4.11 10.01 5.33
N LEU A 641 3.06 9.18 5.27
CA LEU A 641 2.21 8.92 6.43
C LEU A 641 2.99 8.32 7.58
N LEU A 642 3.73 7.23 7.33
CA LEU A 642 4.58 6.59 8.36
C LEU A 642 5.57 7.58 8.95
N SER A 643 6.26 8.37 8.13
CA SER A 643 7.20 9.37 8.62
C SER A 643 6.50 10.41 9.50
N SER A 644 5.32 10.91 9.11
CA SER A 644 4.55 11.86 9.91
C SER A 644 4.08 11.25 11.24
N LEU A 645 3.51 10.03 11.18
CA LEU A 645 3.06 9.32 12.38
C LEU A 645 4.23 9.04 13.31
N LEU A 646 5.33 8.52 12.80
CA LEU A 646 6.49 8.12 13.61
C LEU A 646 7.21 9.33 14.23
N VAL A 647 7.42 10.41 13.47
CA VAL A 647 8.00 11.66 13.99
C VAL A 647 7.06 12.31 15.00
N GLY A 648 5.76 12.39 14.67
CA GLY A 648 4.75 12.94 15.57
C GLY A 648 4.66 12.16 16.88
N MET A 649 4.56 10.83 16.80
CA MET A 649 4.54 9.96 17.97
C MET A 649 5.86 10.01 18.78
N GLY A 650 7.00 10.07 18.10
CA GLY A 650 8.30 10.21 18.73
C GLY A 650 8.40 11.50 19.55
N THR A 651 8.04 12.63 18.95
CA THR A 651 7.99 13.94 19.62
C THR A 651 6.97 13.97 20.76
N GLY A 652 5.77 13.43 20.53
CA GLY A 652 4.72 13.28 21.53
C GLY A 652 5.16 12.44 22.72
N SER A 653 5.84 11.32 22.49
CA SER A 653 6.40 10.49 23.55
C SER A 653 7.47 11.23 24.37
N TYR A 654 8.37 11.95 23.69
CA TYR A 654 9.46 12.69 24.33
C TYR A 654 8.93 13.84 25.21
N VAL A 655 8.04 14.66 24.65
CA VAL A 655 7.49 15.84 25.31
C VAL A 655 6.38 15.47 26.29
N GLY A 656 5.47 14.58 25.88
CA GLY A 656 4.27 14.21 26.65
C GLY A 656 4.58 13.52 27.98
N GLY A 657 5.78 12.90 28.13
CA GLY A 657 6.25 12.37 29.41
C GLY A 657 6.31 13.41 30.55
N ASN A 658 6.52 14.65 30.18
CA ASN A 658 6.70 15.78 31.14
C ASN A 658 5.53 16.79 31.13
N MET A 659 4.76 16.91 30.01
CA MET A 659 3.76 17.97 29.84
C MET A 659 2.53 17.86 30.75
N PHE A 660 2.11 16.66 31.11
CA PHE A 660 0.83 16.45 31.81
C PHE A 660 0.98 16.09 33.30
N GLY A 661 2.13 16.42 33.89
CA GLY A 661 2.42 16.20 35.30
C GLY A 661 2.73 14.72 35.65
N PRO A 662 2.97 14.42 36.95
CA PRO A 662 3.42 13.11 37.40
C PRO A 662 2.32 12.04 37.41
N ASP A 663 1.05 12.42 37.40
CA ASP A 663 -0.08 11.45 37.41
C ASP A 663 -0.28 10.84 36.04
N VAL A 664 0.27 9.62 35.87
CA VAL A 664 0.19 8.87 34.62
C VAL A 664 -1.25 8.55 34.19
N ARG A 665 -2.18 8.34 35.15
CA ARG A 665 -3.58 8.04 34.83
C ARG A 665 -4.31 9.26 34.32
N LYS A 666 -4.09 10.42 34.95
CA LYS A 666 -4.62 11.70 34.50
C LYS A 666 -4.13 12.00 33.08
N ARG A 667 -2.82 11.78 32.79
CA ARG A 667 -2.23 11.93 31.48
C ARG A 667 -2.95 11.06 30.46
N LEU A 668 -3.17 9.76 30.74
CA LEU A 668 -3.81 8.82 29.81
C LEU A 668 -5.22 9.26 29.43
N TYR A 669 -6.09 9.65 30.38
CA TYR A 669 -7.44 10.05 30.00
C TYR A 669 -7.48 11.40 29.28
N VAL A 670 -6.64 12.38 29.66
CA VAL A 670 -6.56 13.68 28.96
C VAL A 670 -6.06 13.52 27.54
N VAL A 671 -5.00 12.74 27.34
CA VAL A 671 -4.45 12.47 26.02
C VAL A 671 -5.43 11.68 25.14
N SER A 672 -6.14 10.71 25.70
CA SER A 672 -7.08 9.91 24.91
C SER A 672 -8.25 10.74 24.40
N ILE A 673 -8.78 11.67 25.21
CA ILE A 673 -9.82 12.59 24.71
C ILE A 673 -9.23 13.58 23.70
N ALA A 674 -7.98 14.03 23.87
CA ALA A 674 -7.32 14.89 22.91
C ALA A 674 -7.14 14.18 21.54
N ILE A 675 -6.80 12.87 21.53
CA ILE A 675 -6.74 12.06 20.30
C ILE A 675 -8.09 12.06 19.58
N VAL A 676 -9.17 11.85 20.30
CA VAL A 676 -10.53 11.85 19.72
C VAL A 676 -10.90 13.21 19.14
N VAL A 677 -10.66 14.28 19.89
CA VAL A 677 -10.98 15.66 19.46
C VAL A 677 -10.15 16.06 18.24
N VAL A 678 -8.82 15.85 18.31
CA VAL A 678 -7.90 16.17 17.19
C VAL A 678 -8.19 15.28 15.98
N GLY A 679 -8.55 14.01 16.19
CA GLY A 679 -8.94 13.10 15.11
C GLY A 679 -10.20 13.56 14.39
N ILE A 680 -11.24 13.99 15.13
CA ILE A 680 -12.47 14.58 14.54
C ILE A 680 -12.12 15.87 13.80
N LEU A 681 -11.32 16.76 14.40
CA LEU A 681 -10.90 18.01 13.76
C LEU A 681 -10.12 17.73 12.47
N LEU A 682 -9.19 16.80 12.48
CA LEU A 682 -8.43 16.36 11.31
C LEU A 682 -9.39 15.88 10.20
N PHE A 683 -10.37 15.05 10.54
CA PHE A 683 -11.36 14.55 9.59
C PHE A 683 -12.15 15.67 8.91
N VAL A 684 -12.55 16.70 9.65
CA VAL A 684 -13.36 17.83 9.15
C VAL A 684 -12.51 18.82 8.33
N VAL A 685 -11.27 19.11 8.78
CA VAL A 685 -10.45 20.19 8.22
C VAL A 685 -9.55 19.71 7.08
N SER A 686 -9.06 18.46 7.13
CA SER A 686 -8.11 17.96 6.13
C SER A 686 -8.62 18.03 4.69
N PRO A 687 -9.88 17.73 4.35
CA PRO A 687 -10.34 17.81 2.97
C PRO A 687 -10.17 19.21 2.35
N ALA A 688 -10.48 20.26 3.13
CA ALA A 688 -10.35 21.63 2.65
C ALA A 688 -8.87 22.03 2.41
N ILE A 689 -7.96 21.59 3.28
CA ILE A 689 -6.52 21.85 3.13
C ILE A 689 -5.98 21.08 1.92
N LEU A 690 -6.30 19.78 1.81
CA LEU A 690 -5.79 18.94 0.75
C LEU A 690 -6.29 19.39 -0.63
N VAL A 691 -7.56 19.76 -0.77
CA VAL A 691 -8.10 20.27 -2.04
C VAL A 691 -7.40 21.55 -2.46
N ARG A 692 -7.20 22.52 -1.54
CA ARG A 692 -6.52 23.79 -1.87
C ARG A 692 -5.04 23.60 -2.24
N SER A 693 -4.40 22.56 -1.75
CA SER A 693 -2.99 22.28 -1.99
C SER A 693 -2.74 21.27 -3.13
N LEU A 694 -3.80 20.87 -3.86
CA LEU A 694 -3.66 19.96 -5.02
C LEU A 694 -2.77 20.54 -6.13
N GLU A 695 -2.75 21.86 -6.31
CA GLU A 695 -1.95 22.56 -7.32
C GLU A 695 -0.44 22.55 -7.01
N PHE A 696 -0.06 22.21 -5.78
CA PHE A 696 1.34 22.18 -5.39
C PHE A 696 2.10 21.02 -6.04
N GLU A 697 3.39 21.20 -6.26
CA GLU A 697 4.29 20.12 -6.66
C GLU A 697 4.38 19.02 -5.59
N LEU A 698 4.78 17.81 -5.98
CA LEU A 698 4.80 16.63 -5.12
C LEU A 698 5.56 16.85 -3.79
N PRO A 699 6.75 17.50 -3.73
CA PRO A 699 7.43 17.73 -2.46
C PRO A 699 6.62 18.58 -1.47
N LEU A 700 5.92 19.59 -1.99
CA LEU A 700 5.13 20.48 -1.15
C LEU A 700 3.83 19.80 -0.68
N ARG A 701 3.22 18.95 -1.51
CA ARG A 701 2.09 18.10 -1.11
C ARG A 701 2.49 17.08 -0.05
N ALA A 702 3.67 16.48 -0.20
CA ALA A 702 4.22 15.57 0.81
C ALA A 702 4.41 16.30 2.14
N ALA A 703 4.97 17.52 2.12
CA ALA A 703 5.10 18.35 3.31
C ALA A 703 3.73 18.74 3.92
N THR A 704 2.74 19.07 3.09
CA THR A 704 1.37 19.37 3.54
C THR A 704 0.74 18.16 4.21
N SER A 705 0.83 16.95 3.60
CA SER A 705 0.34 15.70 4.19
C SER A 705 1.00 15.41 5.53
N PHE A 706 2.32 15.59 5.59
CA PHE A 706 3.11 15.39 6.80
C PHE A 706 2.62 16.30 7.94
N LEU A 707 2.46 17.59 7.66
CA LEU A 707 2.04 18.59 8.67
C LEU A 707 0.58 18.41 9.10
N VAL A 708 -0.31 17.98 8.21
CA VAL A 708 -1.73 17.76 8.51
C VAL A 708 -1.91 16.57 9.47
N VAL A 709 -1.14 15.50 9.32
CA VAL A 709 -1.22 14.31 10.18
C VAL A 709 -0.50 14.52 11.52
N LEU A 710 0.55 15.34 11.54
CA LEU A 710 1.45 15.51 12.70
C LEU A 710 0.76 15.80 14.05
N PRO A 711 -0.29 16.66 14.14
CA PRO A 711 -0.97 16.95 15.42
C PRO A 711 -1.63 15.71 16.03
N LEU A 712 -2.30 14.88 15.21
CA LEU A 712 -2.89 13.63 15.68
C LEU A 712 -1.79 12.66 16.13
N ALA A 713 -0.75 12.51 15.32
CA ALA A 713 0.40 11.65 15.59
C ALA A 713 1.10 12.01 16.90
N PHE A 714 1.23 13.29 17.24
CA PHE A 714 1.81 13.75 18.48
C PHE A 714 1.11 13.12 19.70
N PHE A 715 -0.21 13.17 19.75
CA PHE A 715 -0.96 12.60 20.88
C PHE A 715 -0.95 11.06 20.87
N LEU A 716 -0.94 10.42 19.70
CA LEU A 716 -0.87 8.96 19.55
C LEU A 716 0.42 8.36 20.16
N GLY A 717 1.51 9.14 20.25
CA GLY A 717 2.78 8.67 20.82
C GLY A 717 2.83 8.57 22.35
N ILE A 718 1.83 9.09 23.06
CA ILE A 718 1.89 9.21 24.53
C ILE A 718 1.34 7.99 25.29
N PRO A 719 0.29 7.28 24.83
CA PRO A 719 -0.35 6.18 25.59
C PRO A 719 0.60 5.02 25.89
N PHE A 720 1.36 4.52 24.89
CA PHE A 720 2.23 3.37 25.04
C PHE A 720 3.31 3.56 26.13
N PRO A 721 4.19 4.58 26.09
CA PRO A 721 5.20 4.78 27.13
C PRO A 721 4.58 5.11 28.49
N SER A 722 3.40 5.73 28.53
CA SER A 722 2.65 5.95 29.77
C SER A 722 2.22 4.62 30.42
N CYS A 723 1.82 3.62 29.63
CA CYS A 723 1.52 2.29 30.12
C CYS A 723 2.75 1.58 30.70
N ILE A 724 3.91 1.73 30.06
CA ILE A 724 5.17 1.18 30.58
C ILE A 724 5.51 1.82 31.93
N GLN A 725 5.36 3.16 32.07
CA GLN A 725 5.55 3.86 33.34
C GLN A 725 4.56 3.38 34.42
N LEU A 726 3.29 3.12 34.04
CA LEU A 726 2.29 2.63 34.96
C LEU A 726 2.64 1.23 35.52
N LEU A 727 3.24 0.37 34.70
CA LEU A 727 3.76 -0.94 35.12
C LEU A 727 4.95 -0.79 36.08
N THR A 728 5.87 0.13 35.79
CA THR A 728 7.05 0.41 36.61
C THR A 728 6.67 0.93 38.00
N LEU A 729 5.73 1.91 38.04
CA LEU A 729 5.19 2.43 39.30
C LEU A 729 4.50 1.33 40.15
N GLY A 730 3.87 0.38 39.48
CA GLY A 730 3.26 -0.80 40.08
C GLY A 730 4.24 -1.92 40.47
N ARG A 731 5.57 -1.74 40.31
CA ARG A 731 6.61 -2.78 40.49
C ARG A 731 6.34 -4.04 39.64
N ASN A 732 5.79 -3.86 38.45
CA ASN A 732 5.41 -4.92 37.53
C ASN A 732 6.32 -4.99 36.28
N ASP A 733 7.56 -4.54 36.36
CA ASP A 733 8.51 -4.44 35.23
C ASP A 733 8.74 -5.76 34.50
N ARG A 734 8.60 -6.89 35.22
CA ARG A 734 8.71 -8.23 34.61
C ARG A 734 7.70 -8.48 33.46
N TYR A 735 6.57 -7.75 33.42
CA TYR A 735 5.53 -7.91 32.40
C TYR A 735 5.73 -7.00 31.19
N ILE A 736 6.68 -6.06 31.19
CA ILE A 736 6.95 -5.13 30.11
C ILE A 736 7.19 -5.86 28.77
N PRO A 737 8.02 -6.93 28.68
CA PRO A 737 8.21 -7.67 27.43
C PRO A 737 6.93 -8.31 26.89
N TRP A 738 6.08 -8.84 27.78
CA TRP A 738 4.78 -9.40 27.38
C TRP A 738 3.83 -8.32 26.89
N MET A 739 3.75 -7.20 27.58
CA MET A 739 2.90 -6.06 27.19
C MET A 739 3.32 -5.45 25.84
N TYR A 740 4.62 -5.40 25.59
CA TYR A 740 5.15 -5.03 24.27
C TYR A 740 4.66 -5.99 23.18
N GLY A 741 4.76 -7.30 23.45
CA GLY A 741 4.25 -8.34 22.55
C GLY A 741 2.73 -8.26 22.30
N VAL A 742 1.94 -7.97 23.36
CA VAL A 742 0.48 -7.77 23.23
C VAL A 742 0.18 -6.58 22.34
N ASN A 743 0.83 -5.43 22.53
CA ASN A 743 0.59 -4.25 21.70
C ASN A 743 0.89 -4.54 20.21
N GLY A 744 2.02 -5.17 19.91
CA GLY A 744 2.38 -5.55 18.54
C GLY A 744 1.41 -6.55 17.92
N SER A 745 0.98 -7.58 18.66
CA SER A 745 0.03 -8.57 18.15
C SER A 745 -1.38 -8.00 17.94
N MET A 746 -1.81 -7.06 18.79
CA MET A 746 -3.09 -6.36 18.64
C MET A 746 -3.06 -5.37 17.46
N SER A 747 -1.90 -4.82 17.12
CA SER A 747 -1.74 -4.03 15.90
C SER A 747 -2.02 -4.87 14.65
N VAL A 748 -1.58 -6.14 14.60
CA VAL A 748 -1.92 -7.05 13.50
C VAL A 748 -3.43 -7.24 13.37
N LEU A 749 -4.13 -7.47 14.49
CA LEU A 749 -5.58 -7.56 14.48
C LEU A 749 -6.23 -6.26 13.99
N GLY A 750 -5.68 -5.11 14.41
CA GLY A 750 -6.14 -3.77 14.00
C GLY A 750 -6.02 -3.54 12.50
N SER A 751 -4.92 -3.97 11.87
CA SER A 751 -4.73 -3.81 10.44
C SER A 751 -5.71 -4.66 9.61
N VAL A 752 -5.91 -5.93 9.98
CA VAL A 752 -6.91 -6.80 9.34
C VAL A 752 -8.32 -6.24 9.52
N LEU A 753 -8.65 -5.78 10.73
CA LEU A 753 -9.95 -5.18 11.04
C LEU A 753 -10.19 -3.90 10.21
N ALA A 754 -9.17 -3.06 10.03
CA ALA A 754 -9.26 -1.84 9.23
C ALA A 754 -9.64 -2.14 7.77
N VAL A 755 -8.98 -3.12 7.14
CA VAL A 755 -9.29 -3.53 5.76
C VAL A 755 -10.71 -4.08 5.66
N VAL A 756 -11.09 -4.99 6.56
CA VAL A 756 -12.45 -5.57 6.58
C VAL A 756 -13.53 -4.50 6.75
N LEU A 757 -13.35 -3.58 7.70
CA LEU A 757 -14.30 -2.47 7.92
C LEU A 757 -14.39 -1.54 6.71
N SER A 758 -13.25 -1.24 6.09
CA SER A 758 -13.20 -0.37 4.91
C SER A 758 -13.90 -0.99 3.69
N MET A 759 -13.71 -2.29 3.48
CA MET A 759 -14.42 -3.01 2.41
C MET A 759 -15.93 -3.05 2.61
N LEU A 760 -16.39 -3.21 3.85
CA LEU A 760 -17.83 -3.34 4.17
C LEU A 760 -18.54 -1.99 4.21
N PHE A 761 -17.91 -1.01 4.86
CA PHE A 761 -18.59 0.24 5.25
C PHE A 761 -17.95 1.50 4.67
N GLY A 762 -16.72 1.39 4.08
CA GLY A 762 -15.92 2.52 3.64
C GLY A 762 -14.89 2.98 4.68
N PHE A 763 -14.00 3.86 4.25
CA PHE A 763 -12.90 4.36 5.10
C PHE A 763 -13.38 5.29 6.22
N THR A 764 -14.43 6.05 5.97
CA THR A 764 -14.98 6.99 6.96
C THR A 764 -15.51 6.28 8.21
N PRO A 765 -16.40 5.27 8.14
CA PRO A 765 -16.81 4.52 9.32
C PRO A 765 -15.63 3.79 10.00
N ALA A 766 -14.71 3.22 9.22
CA ALA A 766 -13.54 2.54 9.77
C ALA A 766 -12.67 3.51 10.59
N TYR A 767 -12.45 4.73 10.11
CA TYR A 767 -11.71 5.78 10.82
C TYR A 767 -12.34 6.08 12.20
N PHE A 768 -13.67 6.26 12.25
CA PHE A 768 -14.36 6.51 13.50
C PHE A 768 -14.30 5.32 14.47
N VAL A 769 -14.30 4.08 13.98
CA VAL A 769 -14.04 2.90 14.82
C VAL A 769 -12.66 2.98 15.46
N GLY A 770 -11.63 3.44 14.74
CA GLY A 770 -10.30 3.71 15.31
C GLY A 770 -10.36 4.69 16.48
N LEU A 771 -11.10 5.79 16.35
CA LEU A 771 -11.29 6.77 17.44
C LEU A 771 -12.07 6.19 18.65
N VAL A 772 -13.01 5.28 18.43
CA VAL A 772 -13.76 4.61 19.50
C VAL A 772 -12.83 3.81 20.43
N PHE A 773 -11.77 3.17 19.92
CA PHE A 773 -10.78 2.51 20.76
C PHE A 773 -10.07 3.49 21.70
N TYR A 774 -9.75 4.70 21.26
CA TYR A 774 -9.16 5.74 22.11
C TYR A 774 -10.18 6.30 23.11
N LEU A 775 -11.45 6.40 22.75
CA LEU A 775 -12.52 6.68 23.71
C LEU A 775 -12.61 5.58 24.79
N GLY A 776 -12.39 4.33 24.42
CA GLY A 776 -12.28 3.21 25.37
C GLY A 776 -11.11 3.41 26.35
N ILE A 777 -9.95 3.86 25.88
CA ILE A 777 -8.80 4.20 26.76
C ILE A 777 -9.17 5.33 27.74
N PHE A 778 -9.88 6.35 27.26
CA PHE A 778 -10.40 7.43 28.12
C PHE A 778 -11.26 6.86 29.26
N VAL A 779 -12.26 6.05 28.94
CA VAL A 779 -13.18 5.45 29.92
C VAL A 779 -12.43 4.60 30.94
N ILE A 780 -11.55 3.69 30.49
CA ILE A 780 -10.76 2.80 31.35
C ILE A 780 -9.89 3.61 32.31
N SER A 781 -9.17 4.60 31.79
CA SER A 781 -8.24 5.43 32.56
C SER A 781 -8.99 6.32 33.56
N PHE A 782 -10.13 6.89 33.19
CA PHE A 782 -10.96 7.73 34.03
C PHE A 782 -11.59 6.95 35.19
N LEU A 783 -12.15 5.78 34.91
CA LEU A 783 -12.72 4.90 35.96
C LEU A 783 -11.62 4.44 36.94
N SER A 784 -10.43 4.08 36.41
CA SER A 784 -9.31 3.66 37.25
C SER A 784 -8.73 4.78 38.11
N SER A 785 -8.87 6.04 37.72
CA SER A 785 -8.43 7.20 38.52
C SER A 785 -9.32 7.45 39.73
N LYS A 786 -10.63 7.16 39.64
CA LYS A 786 -11.59 7.33 40.73
C LYS A 786 -11.50 6.26 41.82
N THR A 787 -10.97 5.06 41.49
CA THR A 787 -10.88 3.93 42.44
C THR A 787 -9.69 4.02 43.40
N VAL A 788 -8.78 4.96 43.23
CA VAL A 788 -7.64 5.22 44.16
C VAL A 788 -8.00 6.41 45.04
N ASN A 789 -8.38 6.12 46.29
CA ASN A 789 -8.61 7.15 47.32
C ASN A 789 -7.39 8.09 47.44
N PRO A 790 -7.59 9.42 47.55
CA PRO A 790 -6.48 10.39 47.72
C PRO A 790 -5.71 10.24 49.04
N GLY A 791 -6.15 9.38 49.95
CA GLY A 791 -5.63 9.27 51.32
C GLY A 791 -4.43 8.36 51.56
N SER A 792 -3.83 7.71 50.56
CA SER A 792 -2.73 6.74 50.74
C SER A 792 -1.35 7.17 50.24
N VAL A 793 -1.11 8.47 50.01
CA VAL A 793 0.18 9.01 49.52
C VAL A 793 0.93 9.84 50.59
N THR A 794 0.48 9.80 51.85
CA THR A 794 1.24 10.37 52.98
C THR A 794 1.50 9.29 54.01
N ALA A 795 2.54 8.47 53.81
CA ALA A 795 3.32 7.82 54.81
C ALA A 795 4.67 7.34 54.23
#